data_1b7302910dd2d5fcb48af03eab1dbf74
#
_entry.id   1b7302910dd2d5fcb48af03eab1dbf74
#
_cell.length_a   1.000
_cell.length_b   1.000
_cell.length_c   1.000
_cell.angle_alpha   90.00
_cell.angle_beta   90.00
_cell.angle_gamma   90.00
#
_symmetry.space_group_name_H-M   'P 1'
#
loop_
_entity.id
_entity.type
_entity.pdbx_description
1 polymer ?
#
loop_
_entity_poly.entity_id
_entity_poly.type
_entity_poly.pdbx_seq_one_letter_code
_entity_poly.pdbx_strand_id
1 'polypeptide(L)'
;MTTAFRRLSLLPLLLALAMLVALPGAHAASSSTGSKPHRVILFVWDGMRPDAISAEDTPNLLALAQRGSRFEDNHATYPTFTMANASSFATGAFPGPLGFYGNHFWAPGASGLNAKGAAADFRDPIYTEDYAVLRDLDAHFDHELLELPTLFAAAQKAGLTTAAVGKSGPAFLQDYKQGGVIFDENTALPLAFAKELQQAGYALPAHTANTYPSDQLSLREDNDSPTEQGKMVTLKDGVTADATAAAETTPAPANAWMMKVYLDVILPKHRPDLSVVWLRNPDTTQHLYGVGSPEFHLALKAQDELLGQLEARLQQLGMAQDTDVIVVSDHGHSNIAGPRDLFPLRQINDGRVAGIDNDWGYSVSGGIRLADQLAQAGFTAFDGSGCMYVPVMSGLRAGGSPLQQTRYDDDGRLCGKPGAYTTPSYLVPEILPKSALVIASNGGTEYLYQPEHDAALIKRTVRFLQSREYIGAIFVAKRYGDIPGTLPAESVHLENAARGPDIIISYAWDADAVIQGYRGTEYASQANERGEHGSFSPIDVHNTLLAAGPGFQQGFSDPLPSGNVDVAPTIAALLGLSLPKAQGRALREALAGALMRPLTDYQVKPTTLQPRQPATGLTMQRIDGSALSATSFDFAVKLKQLDADGKSWTYFDQAGPERH
;
A
#
# COMPACT_ATOMS: atom_id res chain seq x y z
N MET A 1 40.99 -9.09 77.28
CA MET A 1 42.22 -8.33 77.62
C MET A 1 42.03 -6.98 76.97
N THR A 2 41.59 -6.11 77.73
CA THR A 2 42.17 -4.88 78.26
C THR A 2 42.26 -3.77 77.23
N THR A 3 41.32 -2.84 77.31
CA THR A 3 41.46 -1.48 77.99
C THR A 3 42.25 -0.50 77.09
N ALA A 4 41.96 0.77 76.94
CA ALA A 4 41.16 1.75 77.66
C ALA A 4 41.22 3.09 76.90
N PHE A 5 40.14 3.84 76.93
CA PHE A 5 39.99 5.21 77.40
C PHE A 5 41.06 6.29 77.14
N ARG A 6 40.65 7.43 76.56
CA ARG A 6 40.55 8.78 77.15
C ARG A 6 40.29 9.81 76.09
N ARG A 7 39.21 10.51 76.06
CA ARG A 7 38.66 11.66 76.77
C ARG A 7 39.49 12.95 76.67
N LEU A 8 38.71 13.97 76.32
CA LEU A 8 38.75 15.42 76.67
C LEU A 8 39.52 16.29 75.66
N SER A 9 39.13 17.50 75.36
CA SER A 9 38.09 18.43 75.85
C SER A 9 37.99 19.63 74.90
N LEU A 10 36.79 20.15 74.68
CA LEU A 10 36.26 21.50 74.92
C LEU A 10 36.92 22.72 74.21
N LEU A 11 36.19 23.28 73.23
CA LEU A 11 35.58 24.67 73.31
C LEU A 11 36.49 25.90 73.32
N PRO A 12 36.01 27.10 72.92
CA PRO A 12 35.19 27.58 71.80
C PRO A 12 35.87 28.78 71.08
N LEU A 13 35.30 29.27 69.96
CA LEU A 13 35.18 30.72 69.71
C LEU A 13 34.37 31.08 68.52
N LEU A 14 33.23 31.68 68.75
CA LEU A 14 32.65 32.89 68.18
C LEU A 14 32.46 33.01 66.64
N LEU A 15 31.23 32.92 66.29
CA LEU A 15 30.35 33.93 65.63
C LEU A 15 30.98 34.84 64.56
N ALA A 16 30.56 34.64 63.31
CA ALA A 16 30.21 35.74 62.43
C ALA A 16 29.00 35.30 61.62
N LEU A 17 27.84 35.84 61.94
CA LEU A 17 26.55 35.75 61.27
C LEU A 17 26.61 36.58 60.01
N ALA A 18 26.65 35.98 58.86
CA ALA A 18 26.33 36.62 57.59
C ALA A 18 25.05 36.01 57.06
N MET A 19 23.91 36.65 57.29
CA MET A 19 22.67 36.40 56.62
C MET A 19 22.84 36.70 55.11
N LEU A 20 23.01 35.69 54.26
CA LEU A 20 22.72 35.76 52.85
C LEU A 20 21.23 35.51 52.69
N VAL A 21 20.48 36.58 52.44
CA VAL A 21 19.10 36.52 51.93
C VAL A 21 19.17 35.87 50.56
N ALA A 22 18.79 34.59 50.50
CA ALA A 22 18.51 33.92 49.24
C ALA A 22 17.22 34.49 48.67
N LEU A 23 17.35 35.38 47.70
CA LEU A 23 16.26 35.73 46.81
C LEU A 23 15.82 34.46 46.06
N PRO A 24 14.52 34.11 46.04
CA PRO A 24 14.06 33.04 45.17
C PRO A 24 14.33 33.49 43.74
N GLY A 25 15.25 32.80 43.07
CA GLY A 25 15.43 32.90 41.65
C GLY A 25 14.07 32.63 40.97
N ALA A 26 13.46 33.69 40.48
CA ALA A 26 12.36 33.55 39.55
C ALA A 26 12.90 32.76 38.34
N HIS A 27 12.61 31.47 38.30
CA HIS A 27 12.63 30.75 37.07
C HIS A 27 11.60 31.50 36.19
N ALA A 28 12.10 32.33 35.30
CA ALA A 28 11.33 32.79 34.20
C ALA A 28 10.87 31.51 33.46
N ALA A 29 9.63 31.08 33.73
CA ALA A 29 8.94 30.21 32.81
C ALA A 29 9.05 30.94 31.50
N SER A 30 9.86 30.41 30.58
CA SER A 30 9.78 30.80 29.19
C SER A 30 8.30 30.61 28.81
N SER A 31 7.59 31.74 28.72
CA SER A 31 6.32 31.75 28.01
C SER A 31 6.66 31.30 26.61
N SER A 32 6.48 30.00 26.34
CA SER A 32 6.24 29.56 24.98
C SER A 32 5.08 30.42 24.53
N THR A 33 5.34 31.40 23.67
CA THR A 33 4.32 31.97 22.82
C THR A 33 3.70 30.75 22.14
N GLY A 34 2.53 30.37 22.60
CA GLY A 34 1.83 29.20 22.10
C GLY A 34 1.64 29.38 20.61
N SER A 35 2.50 28.76 19.81
CA SER A 35 2.19 28.51 18.43
C SER A 35 0.85 27.77 18.43
N LYS A 36 -0.09 28.24 17.65
CA LYS A 36 -1.35 27.51 17.45
C LYS A 36 -0.99 26.06 17.14
N PRO A 37 -1.72 25.06 17.68
CA PRO A 37 -1.46 23.67 17.40
C PRO A 37 -1.52 23.49 15.87
N HIS A 38 -0.43 22.99 15.31
CA HIS A 38 -0.35 22.65 13.90
C HIS A 38 -0.95 21.27 13.71
N ARG A 39 -1.84 21.11 12.74
CA ARG A 39 -2.53 19.85 12.43
C ARG A 39 -2.23 19.42 11.02
N VAL A 40 -2.22 18.10 10.80
CA VAL A 40 -2.03 17.54 9.46
C VAL A 40 -3.12 16.49 9.20
N ILE A 41 -3.75 16.62 8.06
CA ILE A 41 -4.69 15.63 7.50
C ILE A 41 -4.06 15.08 6.24
N LEU A 42 -3.70 13.80 6.26
CA LEU A 42 -3.30 13.04 5.08
C LEU A 42 -4.57 12.41 4.48
N PHE A 43 -5.01 12.94 3.35
CA PHE A 43 -6.19 12.46 2.64
C PHE A 43 -5.75 11.63 1.44
N VAL A 44 -5.86 10.31 1.56
CA VAL A 44 -5.43 9.38 0.53
C VAL A 44 -6.58 9.08 -0.42
N TRP A 45 -6.36 9.32 -1.70
CA TRP A 45 -7.23 8.94 -2.81
C TRP A 45 -6.59 7.74 -3.51
N ASP A 46 -7.05 6.54 -3.15
CA ASP A 46 -6.50 5.27 -3.63
C ASP A 46 -6.50 5.21 -5.16
N GLY A 47 -5.36 4.91 -5.77
CA GLY A 47 -5.21 4.77 -7.22
C GLY A 47 -5.32 6.06 -8.06
N MET A 48 -5.18 7.26 -7.44
CA MET A 48 -5.39 8.54 -8.14
C MET A 48 -4.21 8.93 -9.04
N ARG A 49 -4.44 8.91 -10.33
CA ARG A 49 -3.50 9.32 -11.38
C ARG A 49 -3.40 10.85 -11.50
N PRO A 50 -2.20 11.42 -11.72
CA PRO A 50 -2.05 12.87 -11.89
C PRO A 50 -2.72 13.42 -13.17
N ASP A 51 -2.83 12.60 -14.23
CA ASP A 51 -3.47 12.98 -15.49
C ASP A 51 -5.00 12.93 -15.44
N ALA A 52 -5.60 12.47 -14.32
CA ALA A 52 -7.03 12.49 -14.08
C ALA A 52 -7.53 13.77 -13.38
N ILE A 53 -6.62 14.65 -12.94
CA ILE A 53 -7.00 15.93 -12.34
C ILE A 53 -7.56 16.85 -13.41
N SER A 54 -8.83 17.26 -13.26
CA SER A 54 -9.53 18.07 -14.25
C SER A 54 -10.48 19.08 -13.61
N ALA A 55 -10.86 20.11 -14.37
CA ALA A 55 -11.89 21.06 -13.94
C ALA A 55 -13.31 20.46 -13.98
N GLU A 56 -13.51 19.38 -14.72
CA GLU A 56 -14.81 18.73 -14.87
C GLU A 56 -15.09 17.74 -13.75
N ASP A 57 -14.11 16.92 -13.37
CA ASP A 57 -14.30 15.82 -12.43
C ASP A 57 -13.78 16.13 -11.03
N THR A 58 -12.72 16.97 -10.93
CA THR A 58 -12.02 17.23 -9.65
C THR A 58 -11.75 18.71 -9.41
N PRO A 59 -12.78 19.60 -9.46
CA PRO A 59 -12.59 21.05 -9.33
C PRO A 59 -12.03 21.46 -7.96
N ASN A 60 -12.38 20.81 -6.85
CA ASN A 60 -11.83 21.12 -5.52
C ASN A 60 -10.36 20.72 -5.43
N LEU A 61 -10.00 19.54 -5.95
CA LEU A 61 -8.62 19.07 -5.99
C LEU A 61 -7.74 19.98 -6.87
N LEU A 62 -8.26 20.41 -8.03
CA LEU A 62 -7.59 21.38 -8.90
C LEU A 62 -7.39 22.74 -8.20
N ALA A 63 -8.40 23.21 -7.47
CA ALA A 63 -8.29 24.43 -6.68
C ALA A 63 -7.26 24.33 -5.55
N LEU A 64 -7.19 23.14 -4.89
CA LEU A 64 -6.17 22.87 -3.88
C LEU A 64 -4.77 22.92 -4.50
N ALA A 65 -4.58 22.28 -5.65
CA ALA A 65 -3.31 22.29 -6.39
C ALA A 65 -2.86 23.72 -6.78
N GLN A 66 -3.81 24.57 -7.17
CA GLN A 66 -3.52 25.95 -7.59
C GLN A 66 -3.13 26.88 -6.43
N ARG A 67 -3.73 26.69 -5.24
CA ARG A 67 -3.45 27.54 -4.08
C ARG A 67 -2.35 27.03 -3.17
N GLY A 68 -2.01 25.74 -3.25
CA GLY A 68 -1.02 25.08 -2.41
C GLY A 68 0.27 24.75 -3.15
N SER A 69 0.87 23.63 -2.78
CA SER A 69 2.03 23.03 -3.42
C SER A 69 1.62 21.82 -4.24
N ARG A 70 2.07 21.75 -5.49
CA ARG A 70 1.89 20.62 -6.41
C ARG A 70 3.25 19.99 -6.68
N PHE A 71 3.35 18.69 -6.48
CA PHE A 71 4.54 17.89 -6.75
C PHE A 71 4.42 17.27 -8.15
N GLU A 72 5.24 17.73 -9.09
CA GLU A 72 5.12 17.35 -10.51
C GLU A 72 5.67 15.96 -10.81
N ASP A 73 6.50 15.42 -9.92
CA ASP A 73 7.29 14.22 -10.13
C ASP A 73 7.25 13.33 -8.87
N ASN A 74 6.02 12.96 -8.43
CA ASN A 74 5.85 12.08 -7.27
C ASN A 74 5.83 10.61 -7.67
N HIS A 75 6.42 9.77 -6.83
CA HIS A 75 6.64 8.35 -7.08
C HIS A 75 6.00 7.50 -5.98
N ALA A 76 5.16 6.58 -6.37
CA ALA A 76 4.73 5.49 -5.50
C ALA A 76 5.93 4.61 -5.12
N THR A 77 5.87 4.03 -3.94
CA THR A 77 6.82 2.99 -3.54
C THR A 77 6.58 1.74 -4.38
N TYR A 78 7.63 1.22 -5.02
CA TYR A 78 7.55 -0.08 -5.69
C TYR A 78 7.67 -1.23 -4.68
N PRO A 79 6.85 -2.30 -4.79
CA PRO A 79 5.74 -2.44 -5.75
C PRO A 79 4.60 -1.48 -5.46
N THR A 80 3.95 -1.04 -6.52
CA THR A 80 2.92 0.00 -6.50
C THR A 80 1.57 -0.54 -6.00
N PHE A 81 1.60 -1.14 -4.78
CA PHE A 81 0.44 -1.71 -4.09
C PHE A 81 -0.03 -0.82 -2.96
N THR A 82 -1.32 -0.88 -2.69
CA THR A 82 -1.95 -0.17 -1.58
C THR A 82 -1.22 -0.39 -0.26
N MET A 83 -1.01 -1.65 0.15
CA MET A 83 -0.44 -1.95 1.46
C MET A 83 1.06 -1.70 1.54
N ALA A 84 1.81 -1.83 0.43
CA ALA A 84 3.22 -1.43 0.38
C ALA A 84 3.37 0.09 0.59
N ASN A 85 2.53 0.88 -0.09
CA ASN A 85 2.50 2.33 0.05
C ASN A 85 1.92 2.78 1.39
N ALA A 86 0.94 2.07 1.94
CA ALA A 86 0.45 2.30 3.30
C ALA A 86 1.57 2.16 4.33
N SER A 87 2.42 1.15 4.19
CA SER A 87 3.59 0.96 5.05
C SER A 87 4.62 2.09 4.91
N SER A 88 4.80 2.61 3.69
CA SER A 88 5.65 3.78 3.43
C SER A 88 5.08 5.06 4.03
N PHE A 89 3.78 5.31 3.92
CA PHE A 89 3.12 6.44 4.62
C PHE A 89 3.20 6.32 6.13
N ALA A 90 3.13 5.10 6.65
CA ALA A 90 3.24 4.88 8.10
C ALA A 90 4.64 5.15 8.64
N THR A 91 5.70 4.92 7.87
CA THR A 91 7.08 4.85 8.41
C THR A 91 8.09 5.74 7.71
N GLY A 92 7.83 6.14 6.47
CA GLY A 92 8.82 6.79 5.60
C GLY A 92 9.89 5.84 5.07
N ALA A 93 9.60 4.54 4.96
CA ALA A 93 10.57 3.53 4.53
C ALA A 93 10.01 2.60 3.44
N PHE A 94 10.90 1.90 2.75
CA PHE A 94 10.57 0.92 1.71
C PHE A 94 10.22 -0.45 2.31
N PRO A 95 9.52 -1.34 1.56
CA PRO A 95 9.02 -2.62 2.06
C PRO A 95 10.09 -3.59 2.61
N GLY A 96 11.26 -3.66 1.97
CA GLY A 96 12.34 -4.56 2.44
C GLY A 96 12.75 -4.30 3.89
N PRO A 97 13.17 -3.09 4.27
CA PRO A 97 13.48 -2.73 5.66
C PRO A 97 12.32 -2.88 6.65
N LEU A 98 11.07 -2.91 6.16
CA LEU A 98 9.88 -3.09 6.99
C LEU A 98 9.52 -4.55 7.21
N GLY A 99 10.00 -5.46 6.35
CA GLY A 99 9.56 -6.85 6.33
C GLY A 99 8.07 -7.03 6.01
N PHE A 100 7.47 -6.03 5.33
CA PHE A 100 6.06 -5.99 4.96
C PHE A 100 5.92 -5.65 3.47
N TYR A 101 5.30 -6.54 2.68
CA TYR A 101 5.49 -6.55 1.25
C TYR A 101 4.30 -6.08 0.40
N GLY A 102 3.14 -5.86 0.98
CA GLY A 102 1.99 -5.35 0.22
C GLY A 102 0.71 -6.15 0.43
N ASN A 103 -0.16 -6.17 -0.60
CA ASN A 103 -1.52 -6.68 -0.51
C ASN A 103 -1.56 -8.20 -0.24
N HIS A 104 -0.65 -8.97 -0.85
CA HIS A 104 -0.49 -10.39 -0.55
C HIS A 104 0.98 -10.71 -0.31
N PHE A 105 1.26 -11.48 0.72
CA PHE A 105 2.55 -12.12 0.93
C PHE A 105 2.38 -13.44 1.69
N TRP A 106 3.40 -14.27 1.67
CA TRP A 106 3.38 -15.56 2.34
C TRP A 106 4.12 -15.50 3.67
N ALA A 107 3.41 -15.81 4.76
CA ALA A 107 3.95 -15.87 6.12
C ALA A 107 3.69 -17.25 6.71
N PRO A 108 4.55 -18.22 6.43
CA PRO A 108 4.33 -19.60 6.86
C PRO A 108 4.29 -19.71 8.39
N GLY A 109 3.31 -20.46 8.92
CA GLY A 109 3.08 -20.61 10.34
C GLY A 109 2.25 -19.51 11.00
N ALA A 110 1.89 -18.46 10.27
CA ALA A 110 0.89 -17.52 10.75
C ALA A 110 -0.49 -18.20 10.87
N SER A 111 -1.26 -17.77 11.82
CA SER A 111 -2.61 -18.27 12.06
C SER A 111 -3.56 -17.15 12.46
N GLY A 112 -4.83 -17.37 12.26
CA GLY A 112 -5.89 -16.43 12.62
C GLY A 112 -7.18 -17.18 12.90
N LEU A 113 -8.28 -16.44 12.88
CA LEU A 113 -9.59 -17.04 13.05
C LEU A 113 -10.30 -17.10 11.68
N ASN A 114 -11.04 -18.14 11.39
CA ASN A 114 -11.87 -18.23 10.18
C ASN A 114 -13.24 -17.56 10.38
N ALA A 115 -14.06 -17.51 9.32
CA ALA A 115 -15.40 -16.92 9.35
C ALA A 115 -16.35 -17.49 10.43
N LYS A 116 -16.03 -18.62 11.03
CA LYS A 116 -16.80 -19.24 12.13
C LYS A 116 -16.18 -18.99 13.50
N GLY A 117 -15.12 -18.18 13.57
CA GLY A 117 -14.36 -17.93 14.79
C GLY A 117 -13.48 -19.09 15.25
N ALA A 118 -13.25 -20.09 14.40
CA ALA A 118 -12.34 -21.19 14.68
C ALA A 118 -10.94 -20.87 14.18
N ALA A 119 -9.90 -21.36 14.88
CA ALA A 119 -8.52 -21.20 14.46
C ALA A 119 -8.33 -21.67 13.01
N ALA A 120 -7.68 -20.86 12.21
CA ALA A 120 -7.32 -21.15 10.83
C ALA A 120 -5.82 -20.93 10.66
N ASP A 121 -5.22 -21.78 9.85
CA ASP A 121 -3.80 -21.71 9.48
C ASP A 121 -3.68 -20.91 8.18
N PHE A 122 -2.86 -19.86 8.18
CA PHE A 122 -2.59 -19.05 6.99
C PHE A 122 -1.55 -19.74 6.12
N ARG A 123 -1.90 -20.91 5.57
CA ARG A 123 -1.02 -21.64 4.67
C ARG A 123 -0.87 -21.01 3.31
N ASP A 124 -1.93 -20.41 2.81
CA ASP A 124 -1.97 -19.72 1.54
C ASP A 124 -1.38 -18.32 1.69
N PRO A 125 -0.97 -17.63 0.61
CA PRO A 125 -0.64 -16.23 0.63
C PRO A 125 -1.77 -15.40 1.25
N ILE A 126 -1.40 -14.46 2.11
CA ILE A 126 -2.31 -13.74 3.01
C ILE A 126 -2.66 -12.40 2.40
N TYR A 127 -3.95 -12.11 2.27
CA TYR A 127 -4.46 -10.79 1.90
C TYR A 127 -4.50 -9.87 3.12
N THR A 128 -3.89 -8.70 3.03
CA THR A 128 -3.58 -7.83 4.18
C THR A 128 -4.46 -6.59 4.30
N GLU A 129 -5.41 -6.38 3.40
CA GLU A 129 -6.34 -5.25 3.49
C GLU A 129 -7.49 -5.51 4.47
N ASP A 130 -7.14 -5.97 5.66
CA ASP A 130 -8.09 -6.28 6.72
C ASP A 130 -7.43 -6.08 8.10
N TYR A 131 -8.06 -5.29 8.97
CA TYR A 131 -7.53 -5.00 10.30
C TYR A 131 -7.32 -6.26 11.15
N ALA A 132 -8.22 -7.24 11.05
CA ALA A 132 -8.14 -8.47 11.83
C ALA A 132 -6.95 -9.34 11.39
N VAL A 133 -6.71 -9.41 10.08
CA VAL A 133 -5.54 -10.08 9.50
C VAL A 133 -4.24 -9.38 9.94
N LEU A 134 -4.20 -8.05 9.90
CA LEU A 134 -3.01 -7.30 10.33
C LEU A 134 -2.72 -7.50 11.83
N ARG A 135 -3.75 -7.58 12.66
CA ARG A 135 -3.62 -7.87 14.09
C ARG A 135 -3.07 -9.29 14.32
N ASP A 136 -3.58 -10.27 13.59
CA ASP A 136 -3.11 -11.66 13.71
C ASP A 136 -1.66 -11.80 13.22
N LEU A 137 -1.30 -11.09 12.15
CA LEU A 137 0.10 -11.01 11.69
C LEU A 137 1.01 -10.26 12.67
N ASP A 138 0.53 -9.19 13.32
CA ASP A 138 1.31 -8.52 14.37
C ASP A 138 1.63 -9.48 15.53
N ALA A 139 0.66 -10.28 15.95
CA ALA A 139 0.87 -11.31 16.97
C ALA A 139 1.85 -12.41 16.48
N HIS A 140 1.76 -12.83 15.23
CA HIS A 140 2.68 -13.80 14.64
C HIS A 140 4.13 -13.29 14.59
N PHE A 141 4.33 -12.01 14.33
CA PHE A 141 5.64 -11.37 14.27
C PHE A 141 6.09 -10.76 15.62
N ASP A 142 5.66 -11.31 16.75
CA ASP A 142 6.04 -10.86 18.08
C ASP A 142 5.77 -9.36 18.33
N HIS A 143 4.66 -8.85 17.78
CA HIS A 143 4.24 -7.45 17.80
C HIS A 143 5.18 -6.49 17.05
N GLU A 144 5.86 -7.00 16.05
CA GLU A 144 6.67 -6.24 15.10
C GLU A 144 6.18 -6.47 13.66
N LEU A 145 4.88 -6.22 13.41
CA LEU A 145 4.29 -6.29 12.07
C LEU A 145 5.14 -5.49 11.06
N LEU A 146 5.47 -4.26 11.44
CA LEU A 146 6.46 -3.42 10.76
C LEU A 146 7.73 -3.39 11.62
N GLU A 147 8.90 -3.67 11.02
CA GLU A 147 10.20 -3.66 11.71
C GLU A 147 10.69 -2.23 12.08
N LEU A 148 9.93 -1.20 11.72
CA LEU A 148 10.19 0.20 12.04
C LEU A 148 8.96 0.85 12.70
N PRO A 149 9.18 1.84 13.60
CA PRO A 149 8.07 2.54 14.25
C PRO A 149 7.31 3.43 13.26
N THR A 150 6.00 3.53 13.46
CA THR A 150 5.13 4.38 12.63
C THR A 150 5.20 5.85 13.03
N LEU A 151 4.81 6.73 12.13
CA LEU A 151 4.59 8.16 12.37
C LEU A 151 3.55 8.38 13.47
N PHE A 152 2.48 7.58 13.49
CA PHE A 152 1.45 7.63 14.53
C PHE A 152 2.01 7.29 15.91
N ALA A 153 2.80 6.23 16.02
CA ALA A 153 3.47 5.88 17.26
C ALA A 153 4.42 7.00 17.74
N ALA A 154 5.12 7.68 16.84
CA ALA A 154 5.97 8.82 17.15
C ALA A 154 5.15 10.03 17.63
N ALA A 155 4.00 10.31 16.97
CA ALA A 155 3.07 11.38 17.35
C ALA A 155 2.48 11.14 18.74
N GLN A 156 1.95 9.95 18.98
CA GLN A 156 1.36 9.54 20.26
C GLN A 156 2.40 9.59 21.40
N LYS A 157 3.62 9.14 21.15
CA LYS A 157 4.73 9.26 22.11
C LYS A 157 5.06 10.72 22.45
N ALA A 158 4.86 11.64 21.52
CA ALA A 158 5.01 13.08 21.73
C ALA A 158 3.77 13.72 22.40
N GLY A 159 2.72 12.96 22.68
CA GLY A 159 1.47 13.43 23.30
C GLY A 159 0.47 14.03 22.32
N LEU A 160 0.67 13.83 21.01
CA LEU A 160 -0.26 14.27 19.97
C LEU A 160 -1.40 13.25 19.82
N THR A 161 -2.58 13.76 19.49
CA THR A 161 -3.77 12.95 19.21
C THR A 161 -3.82 12.52 17.75
N THR A 162 -4.24 11.28 17.50
CA THR A 162 -4.25 10.70 16.15
C THR A 162 -5.60 10.10 15.79
N ALA A 163 -5.92 10.07 14.49
CA ALA A 163 -7.09 9.40 13.96
C ALA A 163 -6.77 8.72 12.62
N ALA A 164 -7.12 7.45 12.48
CA ALA A 164 -7.03 6.69 11.24
C ALA A 164 -8.44 6.30 10.79
N VAL A 165 -8.81 6.70 9.58
CA VAL A 165 -10.17 6.54 9.05
C VAL A 165 -10.10 6.02 7.63
N GLY A 166 -10.96 5.05 7.26
CA GLY A 166 -11.19 4.69 5.88
C GLY A 166 -11.08 3.21 5.54
N LYS A 167 -10.45 2.91 4.41
CA LYS A 167 -10.24 1.55 3.88
C LYS A 167 -9.58 0.66 4.93
N SER A 168 -10.19 -0.48 5.25
CA SER A 168 -9.61 -1.44 6.18
C SER A 168 -8.27 -1.96 5.63
N GLY A 169 -7.36 -2.28 6.53
CA GLY A 169 -5.98 -2.57 6.15
C GLY A 169 -5.12 -1.29 6.12
N PRO A 170 -5.13 -0.48 5.04
CA PRO A 170 -4.21 0.65 4.93
C PRO A 170 -4.44 1.75 5.97
N ALA A 171 -5.68 2.08 6.33
CA ALA A 171 -5.95 3.03 7.40
C ALA A 171 -5.57 2.45 8.77
N PHE A 172 -5.94 1.20 9.07
CA PHE A 172 -5.58 0.53 10.30
C PHE A 172 -4.06 0.42 10.48
N LEU A 173 -3.31 0.15 9.41
CA LEU A 173 -1.85 -0.01 9.45
C LEU A 173 -1.13 1.24 9.98
N GLN A 174 -1.70 2.44 9.79
CA GLN A 174 -1.12 3.69 10.30
C GLN A 174 -1.03 3.67 11.83
N ASP A 175 -2.03 3.09 12.49
CA ASP A 175 -2.15 3.00 13.96
C ASP A 175 -2.39 1.56 14.45
N TYR A 176 -1.73 0.58 13.85
CA TYR A 176 -1.92 -0.84 14.21
C TYR A 176 -1.57 -1.14 15.67
N LYS A 177 -0.88 -0.25 16.36
CA LYS A 177 -0.65 -0.27 17.81
C LYS A 177 -1.81 0.32 18.62
N GLN A 178 -2.85 0.85 17.96
CA GLN A 178 -4.13 1.27 18.55
C GLN A 178 -4.02 2.35 19.62
N GLY A 179 -3.16 3.34 19.39
CA GLY A 179 -2.97 4.46 20.34
C GLY A 179 -3.93 5.62 20.16
N GLY A 180 -4.66 5.68 19.04
CA GLY A 180 -5.59 6.76 18.69
C GLY A 180 -7.01 6.28 18.41
N VAL A 181 -7.77 7.10 17.68
CA VAL A 181 -9.09 6.72 17.16
C VAL A 181 -8.92 6.04 15.82
N ILE A 182 -9.51 4.86 15.65
CA ILE A 182 -9.58 4.13 14.38
C ILE A 182 -11.05 3.96 14.01
N PHE A 183 -11.39 4.30 12.77
CA PHE A 183 -12.70 4.09 12.18
C PHE A 183 -12.53 3.62 10.74
N ASP A 184 -12.51 2.31 10.57
CA ASP A 184 -12.38 1.72 9.24
C ASP A 184 -13.68 1.00 8.82
N GLU A 185 -13.66 0.38 7.64
CA GLU A 185 -14.83 -0.32 7.08
C GLU A 185 -15.31 -1.47 7.96
N ASN A 186 -14.44 -2.04 8.78
CA ASN A 186 -14.67 -3.25 9.54
C ASN A 186 -14.66 -3.04 11.06
N THR A 187 -14.07 -1.93 11.55
CA THR A 187 -13.92 -1.72 13.00
C THR A 187 -14.01 -0.26 13.42
N ALA A 188 -14.33 -0.04 14.70
CA ALA A 188 -14.33 1.26 15.36
C ALA A 188 -13.62 1.13 16.72
N LEU A 189 -12.44 1.70 16.88
CA LEU A 189 -11.59 1.61 18.06
C LEU A 189 -11.24 2.99 18.62
N PRO A 190 -11.02 3.14 19.94
CA PRO A 190 -11.24 2.15 20.99
C PRO A 190 -12.74 1.86 21.24
N LEU A 191 -13.03 0.86 22.06
CA LEU A 191 -14.42 0.50 22.40
C LEU A 191 -15.23 1.71 22.92
N ALA A 192 -14.59 2.64 23.64
CA ALA A 192 -15.23 3.87 24.10
C ALA A 192 -15.76 4.74 22.94
N PHE A 193 -14.97 4.84 21.86
CA PHE A 193 -15.36 5.55 20.63
C PHE A 193 -16.51 4.83 19.90
N ALA A 194 -16.47 3.51 19.79
CA ALA A 194 -17.57 2.75 19.19
C ALA A 194 -18.89 2.98 19.96
N LYS A 195 -18.85 2.99 21.31
CA LYS A 195 -19.99 3.32 22.15
C LYS A 195 -20.46 4.77 21.99
N GLU A 196 -19.55 5.72 21.80
CA GLU A 196 -19.88 7.12 21.51
C GLU A 196 -20.67 7.23 20.21
N LEU A 197 -20.20 6.56 19.13
CA LEU A 197 -20.89 6.54 17.85
C LEU A 197 -22.29 5.95 17.95
N GLN A 198 -22.44 4.81 18.62
CA GLN A 198 -23.73 4.16 18.83
C GLN A 198 -24.69 5.07 19.59
N GLN A 199 -24.25 5.71 20.70
CA GLN A 199 -25.06 6.64 21.50
C GLN A 199 -25.47 7.89 20.70
N ALA A 200 -24.63 8.33 19.77
CA ALA A 200 -24.91 9.46 18.90
C ALA A 200 -25.78 9.09 17.69
N GLY A 201 -26.15 7.82 17.53
CA GLY A 201 -27.01 7.32 16.45
C GLY A 201 -26.31 7.12 15.13
N TYR A 202 -24.97 7.04 15.13
CA TYR A 202 -24.22 6.68 13.93
C TYR A 202 -24.18 5.16 13.75
N ALA A 203 -24.26 4.74 12.51
CA ALA A 203 -24.05 3.34 12.16
C ALA A 203 -22.62 2.91 12.47
N LEU A 204 -22.46 1.68 12.93
CA LEU A 204 -21.17 1.05 13.19
C LEU A 204 -20.78 0.14 12.03
N PRO A 205 -19.47 -0.13 11.82
CA PRO A 205 -19.02 -1.11 10.85
C PRO A 205 -19.63 -2.48 11.13
N ALA A 206 -20.09 -3.15 10.07
CA ALA A 206 -20.29 -4.59 10.14
C ALA A 206 -18.89 -5.24 10.17
N HIS A 207 -18.74 -6.27 11.01
CA HIS A 207 -17.49 -7.03 11.05
C HIS A 207 -17.43 -7.94 9.82
N THR A 208 -17.03 -7.37 8.69
CA THR A 208 -17.02 -8.02 7.38
C THR A 208 -15.63 -8.46 6.95
N ALA A 209 -14.68 -8.57 7.89
CA ALA A 209 -13.40 -9.18 7.57
C ALA A 209 -13.59 -10.40 6.67
N ASN A 210 -12.71 -10.64 5.71
CA ASN A 210 -12.78 -11.76 4.77
C ASN A 210 -13.08 -13.12 5.45
N THR A 211 -12.88 -13.18 6.74
CA THR A 211 -13.07 -14.35 7.58
C THR A 211 -14.31 -14.29 8.49
N TYR A 212 -14.93 -13.15 8.70
CA TYR A 212 -15.99 -12.97 9.72
C TYR A 212 -17.18 -12.13 9.27
N PRO A 213 -18.05 -12.62 8.39
CA PRO A 213 -19.31 -11.92 8.15
C PRO A 213 -20.12 -11.90 9.47
N SER A 214 -20.37 -10.73 10.00
CA SER A 214 -21.17 -10.50 11.19
C SER A 214 -22.04 -9.25 11.02
N ASP A 215 -23.27 -9.32 11.45
CA ASP A 215 -24.19 -8.18 11.49
C ASP A 215 -23.95 -7.27 12.70
N GLN A 216 -22.96 -7.56 13.53
CA GLN A 216 -22.68 -6.86 14.76
C GLN A 216 -21.17 -6.70 14.99
N LEU A 217 -20.77 -5.48 15.34
CA LEU A 217 -19.41 -5.19 15.74
C LEU A 217 -19.14 -5.82 17.12
N SER A 218 -18.16 -6.70 17.20
CA SER A 218 -17.69 -7.30 18.45
C SER A 218 -16.25 -6.85 18.70
N LEU A 219 -16.02 -6.19 19.81
CA LEU A 219 -14.74 -5.67 20.25
C LEU A 219 -14.39 -6.22 21.62
N ARG A 220 -13.12 -6.38 21.92
CA ARG A 220 -12.65 -6.71 23.26
C ARG A 220 -12.60 -5.43 24.12
N GLU A 221 -12.77 -5.57 25.44
CA GLU A 221 -12.65 -4.44 26.37
C GLU A 221 -11.26 -3.81 26.39
N ASP A 222 -10.25 -4.56 25.98
CA ASP A 222 -8.85 -4.13 25.80
C ASP A 222 -8.56 -3.52 24.42
N ASN A 223 -9.57 -3.09 23.71
CA ASN A 223 -9.50 -2.52 22.36
C ASN A 223 -8.83 -3.45 21.33
N ASP A 224 -9.04 -4.75 21.48
CA ASP A 224 -8.36 -5.78 20.69
C ASP A 224 -6.82 -5.81 20.84
N SER A 225 -6.30 -5.25 21.93
CA SER A 225 -4.87 -5.31 22.23
C SER A 225 -4.35 -6.74 22.23
N PRO A 226 -3.29 -7.06 21.53
CA PRO A 226 -2.72 -8.42 21.51
C PRO A 226 -2.00 -8.77 22.82
N THR A 227 -1.66 -7.77 23.64
CA THR A 227 -0.90 -7.94 24.90
C THR A 227 -1.77 -7.94 26.14
N GLU A 228 -3.04 -7.57 26.03
CA GLU A 228 -3.98 -7.47 27.14
C GLU A 228 -5.11 -8.50 26.97
N GLN A 229 -5.79 -8.80 28.06
CA GLN A 229 -6.92 -9.75 28.07
C GLN A 229 -8.21 -9.03 28.48
N GLY A 230 -9.05 -8.77 27.50
CA GLY A 230 -10.37 -8.20 27.71
C GLY A 230 -11.50 -9.17 27.40
N LYS A 231 -12.68 -8.85 27.87
CA LYS A 231 -13.91 -9.58 27.52
C LYS A 231 -14.46 -9.08 26.19
N MET A 232 -15.06 -9.97 25.43
CA MET A 232 -15.78 -9.61 24.21
C MET A 232 -17.04 -8.81 24.55
N VAL A 233 -17.20 -7.67 23.87
CA VAL A 233 -18.37 -6.81 23.93
C VAL A 233 -18.98 -6.73 22.54
N THR A 234 -20.23 -7.16 22.41
CA THR A 234 -20.97 -7.06 21.15
C THR A 234 -21.87 -5.83 21.20
N LEU A 235 -21.67 -4.91 20.27
CA LEU A 235 -22.52 -3.73 20.10
C LEU A 235 -23.65 -4.11 19.14
N LYS A 236 -24.89 -4.02 19.64
CA LYS A 236 -26.12 -4.32 18.89
C LYS A 236 -26.68 -3.00 18.37
N ASP A 237 -27.37 -3.05 17.25
CA ASP A 237 -28.00 -1.94 16.59
C ASP A 237 -27.02 -0.87 16.05
N GLY A 238 -27.41 -0.15 15.03
CA GLY A 238 -26.61 0.90 14.42
C GLY A 238 -25.47 0.40 13.51
N VAL A 239 -25.45 -0.89 13.19
CA VAL A 239 -24.48 -1.46 12.25
C VAL A 239 -24.91 -1.16 10.81
N THR A 240 -23.98 -0.76 9.95
CA THR A 240 -24.25 -0.64 8.51
C THR A 240 -24.34 -2.01 7.87
N ALA A 241 -24.99 -2.08 6.71
CA ALA A 241 -24.74 -3.15 5.77
C ALA A 241 -23.25 -3.14 5.34
N ASP A 242 -22.79 -4.22 4.74
CA ASP A 242 -21.41 -4.40 4.27
C ASP A 242 -20.84 -3.13 3.61
N ALA A 243 -19.94 -2.45 4.31
CA ALA A 243 -19.31 -1.23 3.83
C ALA A 243 -18.37 -1.48 2.66
N THR A 244 -17.75 -2.66 2.61
CA THR A 244 -16.86 -3.06 1.51
C THR A 244 -17.65 -3.23 0.22
N ALA A 245 -18.75 -3.96 0.24
CA ALA A 245 -19.63 -4.11 -0.92
C ALA A 245 -20.21 -2.76 -1.39
N ALA A 246 -20.53 -1.86 -0.45
CA ALA A 246 -21.01 -0.53 -0.78
C ALA A 246 -19.93 0.37 -1.41
N ALA A 247 -18.65 0.08 -1.18
CA ALA A 247 -17.54 0.82 -1.79
C ALA A 247 -17.39 0.54 -3.29
N GLU A 248 -17.84 -0.61 -3.76
CA GLU A 248 -17.79 -1.01 -5.16
C GLU A 248 -18.82 -0.27 -6.04
N THR A 249 -19.81 0.37 -5.45
CA THR A 249 -20.81 1.16 -6.18
C THR A 249 -20.34 2.60 -6.37
N THR A 250 -20.76 3.22 -7.47
CA THR A 250 -20.42 4.62 -7.75
C THR A 250 -21.69 5.48 -7.77
N PRO A 251 -21.76 6.54 -6.93
CA PRO A 251 -20.81 6.96 -5.90
C PRO A 251 -20.73 5.98 -4.73
N ALA A 252 -19.55 5.79 -4.14
CA ALA A 252 -19.33 4.82 -3.06
C ALA A 252 -19.97 5.26 -1.73
N PRO A 253 -21.09 4.66 -1.29
CA PRO A 253 -21.77 5.08 -0.06
C PRO A 253 -20.92 4.86 1.20
N ALA A 254 -20.03 3.86 1.19
CA ALA A 254 -19.11 3.59 2.29
C ALA A 254 -18.13 4.74 2.51
N ASN A 255 -17.56 5.30 1.46
CA ASN A 255 -16.70 6.47 1.56
C ASN A 255 -17.43 7.67 2.17
N ALA A 256 -18.64 7.94 1.71
CA ALA A 256 -19.49 9.02 2.24
C ALA A 256 -19.84 8.79 3.72
N TRP A 257 -20.13 7.56 4.12
CA TRP A 257 -20.43 7.19 5.51
C TRP A 257 -19.21 7.38 6.42
N MET A 258 -18.03 6.89 6.02
CA MET A 258 -16.79 7.07 6.80
C MET A 258 -16.43 8.54 6.92
N MET A 259 -16.53 9.28 5.82
CA MET A 259 -16.28 10.72 5.81
C MET A 259 -17.26 11.49 6.68
N LYS A 260 -18.55 11.10 6.70
CA LYS A 260 -19.54 11.69 7.59
C LYS A 260 -19.17 11.53 9.06
N VAL A 261 -18.75 10.35 9.50
CA VAL A 261 -18.30 10.12 10.89
C VAL A 261 -17.06 10.96 11.19
N TYR A 262 -16.11 11.03 10.26
CA TYR A 262 -14.91 11.86 10.41
C TYR A 262 -15.28 13.34 10.61
N LEU A 263 -16.11 13.90 9.72
CA LEU A 263 -16.48 15.33 9.74
C LEU A 263 -17.39 15.71 10.91
N ASP A 264 -18.32 14.83 11.31
CA ASP A 264 -19.34 15.16 12.32
C ASP A 264 -18.88 14.82 13.75
N VAL A 265 -18.02 13.83 13.93
CA VAL A 265 -17.64 13.31 15.25
C VAL A 265 -16.14 13.46 15.49
N ILE A 266 -15.30 12.85 14.69
CA ILE A 266 -13.86 12.77 14.96
C ILE A 266 -13.23 14.17 14.90
N LEU A 267 -13.40 14.87 13.79
CA LEU A 267 -12.78 16.18 13.59
C LEU A 267 -13.23 17.24 14.62
N PRO A 268 -14.53 17.42 14.93
CA PRO A 268 -14.97 18.45 15.88
C PRO A 268 -14.74 18.08 17.35
N LYS A 269 -14.86 16.79 17.74
CA LYS A 269 -14.83 16.37 19.14
C LYS A 269 -13.46 15.89 19.59
N HIS A 270 -12.81 15.05 18.78
CA HIS A 270 -11.50 14.49 19.10
C HIS A 270 -10.37 15.42 18.65
N ARG A 271 -10.60 16.27 17.62
CA ARG A 271 -9.66 17.30 17.11
C ARG A 271 -8.24 16.77 16.93
N PRO A 272 -8.04 15.67 16.20
CA PRO A 272 -6.74 15.05 16.09
C PRO A 272 -5.67 16.01 15.54
N ASP A 273 -4.44 15.89 16.06
CA ASP A 273 -3.28 16.63 15.56
C ASP A 273 -2.75 16.01 14.27
N LEU A 274 -2.93 14.71 14.12
CA LEU A 274 -2.61 13.95 12.90
C LEU A 274 -3.77 13.03 12.55
N SER A 275 -4.26 13.14 11.31
CA SER A 275 -5.25 12.22 10.75
C SER A 275 -4.77 11.61 9.46
N VAL A 276 -5.12 10.35 9.23
CA VAL A 276 -5.17 9.75 7.91
C VAL A 276 -6.63 9.46 7.57
N VAL A 277 -7.07 9.90 6.39
CA VAL A 277 -8.35 9.56 5.81
C VAL A 277 -8.08 8.86 4.48
N TRP A 278 -8.32 7.56 4.41
CA TRP A 278 -8.02 6.73 3.24
C TRP A 278 -9.31 6.22 2.61
N LEU A 279 -9.65 6.70 1.44
CA LEU A 279 -10.87 6.29 0.74
C LEU A 279 -10.51 5.45 -0.51
N ARG A 280 -11.35 4.44 -0.78
CA ARG A 280 -11.09 3.40 -1.82
C ARG A 280 -11.08 3.89 -3.25
N ASN A 281 -11.69 5.06 -3.53
CA ASN A 281 -11.82 5.54 -4.90
C ASN A 281 -10.71 6.54 -5.26
N PRO A 282 -10.33 6.56 -6.56
CA PRO A 282 -10.94 5.86 -7.70
C PRO A 282 -10.52 4.39 -7.90
N ASP A 283 -9.59 3.82 -7.11
CA ASP A 283 -8.98 2.51 -7.29
C ASP A 283 -10.00 1.38 -7.52
N THR A 284 -10.91 1.15 -6.56
CA THR A 284 -11.93 0.09 -6.66
C THR A 284 -12.77 0.19 -7.95
N THR A 285 -13.09 1.42 -8.36
CA THR A 285 -13.82 1.65 -9.62
C THR A 285 -12.95 1.36 -10.84
N GLN A 286 -11.66 1.67 -10.78
CA GLN A 286 -10.71 1.38 -11.86
C GLN A 286 -10.51 -0.13 -12.05
N HIS A 287 -10.43 -0.90 -10.97
CA HIS A 287 -10.40 -2.37 -11.04
C HIS A 287 -11.62 -2.92 -11.76
N LEU A 288 -12.81 -2.48 -11.40
CA LEU A 288 -14.08 -3.04 -11.89
C LEU A 288 -14.44 -2.59 -13.31
N TYR A 289 -14.17 -1.33 -13.64
CA TYR A 289 -14.67 -0.71 -14.88
C TYR A 289 -13.56 -0.20 -15.80
N GLY A 290 -12.32 -0.14 -15.34
CA GLY A 290 -11.17 0.40 -16.06
C GLY A 290 -11.02 1.91 -15.93
N VAL A 291 -9.80 2.37 -16.12
CA VAL A 291 -9.46 3.79 -16.15
C VAL A 291 -10.10 4.46 -17.36
N GLY A 292 -10.76 5.59 -17.17
CA GLY A 292 -11.45 6.36 -18.20
C GLY A 292 -12.87 5.89 -18.49
N SER A 293 -13.42 4.92 -17.73
CA SER A 293 -14.83 4.52 -17.84
C SER A 293 -15.77 5.64 -17.33
N PRO A 294 -17.05 5.63 -17.69
CA PRO A 294 -18.04 6.54 -17.12
C PRO A 294 -18.09 6.46 -15.59
N GLU A 295 -17.97 5.27 -15.03
CA GLU A 295 -17.94 5.00 -13.59
C GLU A 295 -16.72 5.61 -12.92
N PHE A 296 -15.57 5.58 -13.58
CA PHE A 296 -14.34 6.25 -13.12
C PHE A 296 -14.56 7.76 -12.97
N HIS A 297 -15.15 8.43 -13.95
CA HIS A 297 -15.45 9.86 -13.86
C HIS A 297 -16.45 10.19 -12.74
N LEU A 298 -17.45 9.33 -12.51
CA LEU A 298 -18.38 9.48 -11.38
C LEU A 298 -17.69 9.30 -10.04
N ALA A 299 -16.77 8.34 -9.94
CA ALA A 299 -15.99 8.12 -8.73
C ALA A 299 -15.10 9.31 -8.39
N LEU A 300 -14.45 9.92 -9.39
CA LEU A 300 -13.66 11.14 -9.22
C LEU A 300 -14.50 12.30 -8.70
N LYS A 301 -15.69 12.54 -9.28
CA LYS A 301 -16.62 13.59 -8.83
C LYS A 301 -17.08 13.38 -7.39
N ALA A 302 -17.46 12.15 -7.05
CA ALA A 302 -17.87 11.82 -5.69
C ALA A 302 -16.74 12.03 -4.67
N GLN A 303 -15.51 11.65 -5.03
CA GLN A 303 -14.34 11.83 -4.17
C GLN A 303 -14.00 13.32 -4.00
N ASP A 304 -14.10 14.11 -5.07
CA ASP A 304 -13.86 15.55 -5.05
C ASP A 304 -14.89 16.31 -4.18
N GLU A 305 -16.15 15.88 -4.20
CA GLU A 305 -17.18 16.41 -3.30
C GLU A 305 -16.83 16.19 -1.82
N LEU A 306 -16.24 15.04 -1.47
CA LEU A 306 -15.82 14.76 -0.09
C LEU A 306 -14.64 15.65 0.33
N LEU A 307 -13.72 15.98 -0.58
CA LEU A 307 -12.67 16.97 -0.33
C LEU A 307 -13.27 18.36 -0.08
N GLY A 308 -14.22 18.78 -0.91
CA GLY A 308 -14.96 20.05 -0.70
C GLY A 308 -15.65 20.11 0.65
N GLN A 309 -16.29 19.00 1.08
CA GLN A 309 -16.92 18.90 2.41
C GLN A 309 -15.89 19.01 3.55
N LEU A 310 -14.71 18.39 3.42
CA LEU A 310 -13.62 18.50 4.38
C LEU A 310 -13.18 19.95 4.55
N GLU A 311 -12.90 20.62 3.44
CA GLU A 311 -12.47 22.03 3.47
C GLU A 311 -13.50 22.97 4.07
N ALA A 312 -14.77 22.80 3.68
CA ALA A 312 -15.87 23.57 4.26
C ALA A 312 -16.00 23.32 5.77
N ARG A 313 -15.82 22.08 6.21
CA ARG A 313 -15.88 21.74 7.63
C ARG A 313 -14.74 22.33 8.44
N LEU A 314 -13.51 22.32 7.90
CA LEU A 314 -12.36 22.99 8.53
C LEU A 314 -12.60 24.48 8.71
N GLN A 315 -13.19 25.15 7.71
CA GLN A 315 -13.59 26.57 7.80
C GLN A 315 -14.63 26.80 8.89
N GLN A 316 -15.70 26.00 8.92
CA GLN A 316 -16.76 26.08 9.94
C GLN A 316 -16.25 25.90 11.37
N LEU A 317 -15.28 25.02 11.56
CA LEU A 317 -14.68 24.76 12.87
C LEU A 317 -13.58 25.76 13.25
N GLY A 318 -13.22 26.68 12.37
CA GLY A 318 -12.11 27.62 12.57
C GLY A 318 -10.74 26.94 12.60
N MET A 319 -10.62 25.76 11.97
CA MET A 319 -9.40 24.94 11.94
C MET A 319 -8.55 25.14 10.67
N ALA A 320 -9.09 25.76 9.64
CA ALA A 320 -8.40 25.90 8.34
C ALA A 320 -7.09 26.70 8.41
N GLN A 321 -6.91 27.56 9.43
CA GLN A 321 -5.72 28.40 9.61
C GLN A 321 -4.58 27.69 10.38
N ASP A 322 -4.83 26.51 10.91
CA ASP A 322 -3.88 25.71 11.68
C ASP A 322 -3.83 24.24 11.23
N THR A 323 -4.35 23.96 10.04
CA THR A 323 -4.41 22.59 9.48
C THR A 323 -3.84 22.58 8.07
N ASP A 324 -2.89 21.67 7.83
CA ASP A 324 -2.44 21.30 6.50
C ASP A 324 -3.24 20.11 5.99
N VAL A 325 -3.66 20.18 4.73
CA VAL A 325 -4.29 19.07 4.01
C VAL A 325 -3.32 18.61 2.92
N ILE A 326 -2.90 17.37 3.03
CA ILE A 326 -2.07 16.68 2.04
C ILE A 326 -2.98 15.68 1.33
N VAL A 327 -3.20 15.88 0.04
CA VAL A 327 -3.90 14.89 -0.80
C VAL A 327 -2.86 14.10 -1.57
N VAL A 328 -2.87 12.79 -1.37
CA VAL A 328 -1.90 11.89 -2.00
C VAL A 328 -2.59 10.64 -2.50
N SER A 329 -2.06 10.07 -3.58
CA SER A 329 -2.38 8.70 -3.97
C SER A 329 -1.27 7.75 -3.52
N ASP A 330 -1.64 6.53 -3.27
CA ASP A 330 -0.69 5.46 -2.96
C ASP A 330 0.01 4.93 -4.22
N HIS A 331 -0.69 4.87 -5.37
CA HIS A 331 -0.14 4.47 -6.68
C HIS A 331 -0.95 5.09 -7.82
N GLY A 332 -0.47 4.93 -9.05
CA GLY A 332 -1.25 5.11 -10.25
C GLY A 332 -2.05 3.85 -10.60
N HIS A 333 -2.57 3.74 -11.83
CA HIS A 333 -3.40 2.62 -12.23
C HIS A 333 -3.41 2.45 -13.76
N SER A 334 -3.29 1.22 -14.24
CA SER A 334 -3.26 0.86 -15.67
C SER A 334 -4.49 0.04 -16.07
N ASN A 335 -4.82 0.02 -17.36
CA ASN A 335 -5.85 -0.89 -17.88
C ASN A 335 -5.25 -2.27 -18.19
N ILE A 336 -5.94 -3.35 -17.82
CA ILE A 336 -5.53 -4.73 -18.14
C ILE A 336 -6.50 -5.43 -19.09
N ALA A 337 -7.60 -4.81 -19.43
CA ALA A 337 -8.59 -5.35 -20.38
C ALA A 337 -8.96 -4.30 -21.41
N GLY A 338 -9.16 -4.74 -22.66
CA GLY A 338 -9.46 -3.82 -23.75
C GLY A 338 -9.53 -4.47 -25.11
N PRO A 339 -9.37 -3.68 -26.18
CA PRO A 339 -9.35 -4.18 -27.55
C PRO A 339 -8.26 -5.24 -27.77
N ARG A 340 -8.59 -6.28 -28.51
CA ARG A 340 -7.71 -7.45 -28.70
C ARG A 340 -6.36 -7.13 -29.31
N ASP A 341 -6.26 -6.14 -30.15
CA ASP A 341 -5.03 -5.71 -30.81
C ASP A 341 -4.04 -5.02 -29.85
N LEU A 342 -4.54 -4.46 -28.74
CA LEU A 342 -3.68 -3.89 -27.68
C LEU A 342 -3.13 -4.93 -26.70
N PHE A 343 -3.72 -6.13 -26.67
CA PHE A 343 -3.25 -7.22 -25.81
C PHE A 343 -2.71 -8.37 -26.66
N PRO A 344 -1.41 -8.43 -26.94
CA PRO A 344 -0.78 -9.54 -27.65
C PRO A 344 -0.98 -10.87 -26.92
N LEU A 345 -1.02 -10.84 -25.61
CA LEU A 345 -1.53 -11.92 -24.78
C LEU A 345 -3.00 -12.15 -25.11
N ARG A 346 -3.43 -13.38 -25.14
CA ARG A 346 -4.79 -13.76 -25.50
C ARG A 346 -5.45 -14.56 -24.39
N GLN A 347 -5.45 -14.00 -23.20
CA GLN A 347 -6.31 -14.50 -22.14
C GLN A 347 -7.74 -13.99 -22.32
N ILE A 348 -8.69 -14.78 -21.87
CA ILE A 348 -10.11 -14.51 -22.03
C ILE A 348 -10.75 -14.67 -20.66
N ASN A 349 -11.49 -13.68 -20.24
CA ASN A 349 -12.40 -13.83 -19.11
C ASN A 349 -13.85 -13.91 -19.60
N ASP A 350 -14.73 -14.48 -18.82
CA ASP A 350 -16.16 -14.61 -19.12
C ASP A 350 -16.96 -13.37 -18.74
N GLY A 351 -16.30 -12.36 -18.18
CA GLY A 351 -16.88 -11.07 -17.89
C GLY A 351 -16.98 -10.18 -19.12
N ARG A 352 -18.06 -9.44 -19.24
CA ARG A 352 -18.16 -8.36 -20.21
C ARG A 352 -17.51 -7.11 -19.64
N VAL A 353 -16.63 -6.52 -20.42
CA VAL A 353 -16.04 -5.23 -20.07
C VAL A 353 -16.99 -4.14 -20.56
N ALA A 354 -17.51 -3.30 -19.65
CA ALA A 354 -18.33 -2.17 -20.02
C ALA A 354 -17.55 -1.23 -20.96
N GLY A 355 -18.17 -0.85 -22.07
CA GLY A 355 -17.57 0.03 -23.07
C GLY A 355 -16.50 -0.60 -23.97
N ILE A 356 -16.14 -1.87 -23.75
CA ILE A 356 -15.27 -2.64 -24.63
C ILE A 356 -16.09 -3.80 -25.15
N ASP A 357 -16.83 -3.53 -26.23
CA ASP A 357 -17.67 -4.53 -26.83
C ASP A 357 -16.86 -5.38 -27.81
N ASN A 358 -16.99 -6.67 -27.68
CA ASN A 358 -16.66 -7.58 -28.73
C ASN A 358 -17.88 -8.48 -29.02
N ASP A 359 -18.13 -8.78 -30.22
CA ASP A 359 -19.27 -9.59 -30.66
C ASP A 359 -19.27 -11.03 -30.13
N TRP A 360 -18.28 -11.36 -29.28
CA TRP A 360 -18.05 -12.72 -28.78
C TRP A 360 -18.66 -12.95 -27.40
N GLY A 361 -19.10 -11.91 -26.71
CA GLY A 361 -19.67 -12.02 -25.38
C GLY A 361 -18.64 -12.29 -24.24
N TYR A 362 -17.35 -12.06 -24.50
CA TYR A 362 -16.26 -12.10 -23.51
C TYR A 362 -15.22 -11.04 -23.87
N SER A 363 -14.44 -10.63 -22.91
CA SER A 363 -13.34 -9.69 -23.10
C SER A 363 -11.98 -10.39 -23.20
N VAL A 364 -11.00 -9.68 -23.76
CA VAL A 364 -9.60 -10.10 -23.78
C VAL A 364 -8.85 -9.28 -22.73
N SER A 365 -8.03 -9.93 -21.92
CA SER A 365 -7.27 -9.27 -20.88
C SER A 365 -5.80 -9.69 -20.84
N GLY A 366 -4.99 -8.91 -20.16
CA GLY A 366 -3.61 -9.21 -19.79
C GLY A 366 -3.48 -10.07 -18.53
N GLY A 367 -4.56 -10.63 -17.99
CA GLY A 367 -4.55 -11.45 -16.78
C GLY A 367 -3.76 -12.75 -16.96
N ILE A 368 -2.90 -13.07 -15.98
CA ILE A 368 -2.04 -14.26 -15.97
C ILE A 368 -2.15 -14.97 -14.63
N ARG A 369 -2.31 -16.28 -14.66
CA ARG A 369 -2.15 -17.11 -13.48
C ARG A 369 -0.79 -17.80 -13.52
N LEU A 370 0.20 -17.24 -12.83
CA LEU A 370 1.59 -17.70 -12.91
C LEU A 370 1.76 -19.13 -12.39
N ALA A 371 1.01 -19.52 -11.34
CA ALA A 371 1.03 -20.90 -10.84
C ALA A 371 0.66 -21.91 -11.93
N ASP A 372 -0.37 -21.61 -12.74
CA ASP A 372 -0.77 -22.46 -13.87
C ASP A 372 0.33 -22.52 -14.95
N GLN A 373 0.95 -21.41 -15.28
CA GLN A 373 2.04 -21.34 -16.26
C GLN A 373 3.25 -22.16 -15.81
N LEU A 374 3.61 -22.07 -14.54
CA LEU A 374 4.71 -22.86 -13.95
C LEU A 374 4.38 -24.34 -13.88
N ALA A 375 3.17 -24.70 -13.46
CA ALA A 375 2.71 -26.10 -13.39
C ALA A 375 2.76 -26.78 -14.78
N GLN A 376 2.31 -26.07 -15.82
CA GLN A 376 2.41 -26.56 -17.21
C GLN A 376 3.84 -26.80 -17.67
N ALA A 377 4.80 -26.03 -17.15
CA ALA A 377 6.23 -26.18 -17.42
C ALA A 377 6.91 -27.21 -16.51
N GLY A 378 6.14 -27.97 -15.70
CA GLY A 378 6.65 -29.04 -14.85
C GLY A 378 7.27 -28.56 -13.53
N PHE A 379 6.86 -27.38 -13.03
CA PHE A 379 7.17 -26.93 -11.68
C PHE A 379 6.03 -27.34 -10.72
N THR A 380 6.37 -27.47 -9.45
CA THR A 380 5.38 -27.63 -8.37
C THR A 380 5.07 -26.25 -7.83
N ALA A 381 3.93 -25.68 -8.20
CA ALA A 381 3.58 -24.30 -7.90
C ALA A 381 2.21 -24.20 -7.24
N PHE A 382 2.08 -23.30 -6.27
CA PHE A 382 0.85 -23.04 -5.50
C PHE A 382 0.65 -21.51 -5.39
N ASP A 383 -0.59 -21.05 -5.52
CA ASP A 383 -0.98 -19.64 -5.34
C ASP A 383 -2.06 -19.44 -4.27
N GLY A 384 -2.45 -20.52 -3.58
CA GLY A 384 -3.49 -20.47 -2.56
C GLY A 384 -4.90 -20.34 -3.10
N SER A 385 -5.09 -20.39 -4.40
CA SER A 385 -6.41 -20.24 -5.02
C SER A 385 -6.95 -21.59 -5.52
N GLY A 386 -8.26 -21.76 -5.39
CA GLY A 386 -8.98 -22.87 -5.97
C GLY A 386 -9.08 -22.80 -7.49
N CYS A 387 -10.05 -23.51 -8.04
CA CYS A 387 -10.33 -23.46 -9.47
C CYS A 387 -10.73 -22.04 -9.91
N MET A 388 -10.00 -21.48 -10.88
CA MET A 388 -10.26 -20.17 -11.46
C MET A 388 -10.49 -20.30 -12.97
N TYR A 389 -11.35 -19.44 -13.50
CA TYR A 389 -11.51 -19.33 -14.95
C TYR A 389 -10.42 -18.38 -15.51
N VAL A 390 -9.41 -18.94 -16.13
CA VAL A 390 -8.34 -18.20 -16.80
C VAL A 390 -7.99 -18.92 -18.11
N PRO A 391 -8.90 -18.96 -19.10
CA PRO A 391 -8.65 -19.67 -20.35
C PRO A 391 -7.65 -18.90 -21.20
N VAL A 392 -6.69 -19.60 -21.75
CA VAL A 392 -5.74 -19.09 -22.72
C VAL A 392 -6.24 -19.32 -24.13
N MET A 393 -6.19 -18.28 -24.96
CA MET A 393 -6.52 -18.38 -26.37
C MET A 393 -5.34 -18.97 -27.16
N SER A 394 -5.53 -20.18 -27.69
CA SER A 394 -4.52 -20.84 -28.52
C SER A 394 -4.61 -20.46 -30.02
N GLY A 395 -5.65 -19.73 -30.40
CA GLY A 395 -5.88 -19.31 -31.79
C GLY A 395 -7.29 -18.76 -32.01
N LEU A 396 -7.67 -18.56 -33.26
CA LEU A 396 -9.01 -18.14 -33.65
C LEU A 396 -9.68 -19.21 -34.48
N ARG A 397 -10.96 -19.46 -34.24
CA ARG A 397 -11.83 -20.24 -35.14
C ARG A 397 -12.17 -19.43 -36.38
N ALA A 398 -12.70 -20.12 -37.44
CA ALA A 398 -13.17 -19.50 -38.69
C ALA A 398 -14.30 -18.53 -38.41
N GLY A 399 -14.70 -17.96 -37.63
CA GLY A 399 -15.72 -16.94 -37.31
C GLY A 399 -15.19 -15.87 -36.34
N GLY A 400 -13.88 -15.88 -36.05
CA GLY A 400 -13.24 -14.91 -35.17
C GLY A 400 -13.36 -15.23 -33.68
N SER A 401 -14.10 -16.27 -33.27
CA SER A 401 -14.18 -16.68 -31.86
C SER A 401 -12.89 -17.38 -31.42
N PRO A 402 -12.46 -17.20 -30.18
CA PRO A 402 -11.24 -17.81 -29.67
C PRO A 402 -11.28 -19.34 -29.62
N LEU A 403 -10.15 -19.95 -29.89
CA LEU A 403 -9.91 -21.36 -29.66
C LEU A 403 -9.24 -21.49 -28.26
N GLN A 404 -10.00 -21.99 -27.30
CA GLN A 404 -9.59 -22.11 -25.91
C GLN A 404 -8.94 -23.44 -25.61
N GLN A 405 -8.01 -23.47 -24.67
CA GLN A 405 -7.52 -24.70 -24.06
C GLN A 405 -8.38 -25.05 -22.84
N THR A 406 -8.82 -26.31 -22.76
CA THR A 406 -9.53 -26.83 -21.60
C THR A 406 -8.54 -27.31 -20.54
N ARG A 407 -8.79 -26.97 -19.29
CA ARG A 407 -8.01 -27.39 -18.13
C ARG A 407 -8.84 -28.31 -17.24
N TYR A 408 -8.16 -29.23 -16.60
CA TYR A 408 -8.75 -30.22 -15.69
C TYR A 408 -8.01 -30.20 -14.37
N ASP A 409 -8.72 -30.56 -13.27
CA ASP A 409 -8.10 -30.79 -11.98
C ASP A 409 -7.26 -32.10 -11.97
N ASP A 410 -6.60 -32.38 -10.85
CA ASP A 410 -5.74 -33.56 -10.69
C ASP A 410 -6.53 -34.89 -10.83
N ASP A 411 -7.84 -34.87 -10.58
CA ASP A 411 -8.74 -36.00 -10.78
C ASP A 411 -9.25 -36.11 -12.24
N GLY A 412 -8.78 -35.27 -13.14
CA GLY A 412 -9.23 -35.23 -14.52
C GLY A 412 -10.62 -34.61 -14.73
N ARG A 413 -11.12 -33.85 -13.74
CA ARG A 413 -12.40 -33.16 -13.81
C ARG A 413 -12.19 -31.72 -14.29
N LEU A 414 -13.18 -31.21 -15.00
CA LEU A 414 -13.21 -29.80 -15.35
C LEU A 414 -13.45 -28.97 -14.08
N CYS A 415 -12.49 -28.11 -13.74
CA CYS A 415 -12.60 -27.23 -12.61
C CYS A 415 -13.77 -26.25 -12.78
N GLY A 416 -14.55 -26.02 -11.74
CA GLY A 416 -15.70 -25.11 -11.76
C GLY A 416 -16.99 -25.74 -12.28
N LYS A 417 -17.81 -24.93 -12.97
CA LYS A 417 -19.12 -25.37 -13.49
C LYS A 417 -18.95 -26.21 -14.76
N PRO A 418 -19.79 -27.22 -14.98
CA PRO A 418 -19.77 -27.99 -16.22
C PRO A 418 -19.85 -27.06 -17.45
N GLY A 419 -18.96 -27.26 -18.41
CA GLY A 419 -18.87 -26.46 -19.62
C GLY A 419 -18.09 -25.11 -19.51
N ALA A 420 -17.63 -24.74 -18.31
CA ALA A 420 -16.72 -23.61 -18.13
C ALA A 420 -15.26 -24.07 -18.19
N TYR A 421 -14.42 -23.25 -18.80
CA TYR A 421 -12.98 -23.49 -18.83
C TYR A 421 -12.35 -22.84 -17.60
N THR A 422 -11.78 -23.65 -16.72
CA THR A 422 -11.14 -23.21 -15.50
C THR A 422 -9.75 -23.80 -15.36
N THR A 423 -8.84 -23.10 -14.67
CA THR A 423 -7.57 -23.68 -14.29
C THR A 423 -7.74 -24.61 -13.06
N PRO A 424 -6.85 -25.57 -12.86
CA PRO A 424 -6.85 -26.41 -11.65
C PRO A 424 -6.73 -25.61 -10.36
N SER A 425 -7.01 -26.27 -9.24
CA SER A 425 -6.76 -25.73 -7.91
C SER A 425 -5.26 -25.78 -7.58
N TYR A 426 -4.73 -24.69 -7.05
CA TYR A 426 -3.34 -24.55 -6.60
C TYR A 426 -3.28 -24.13 -5.12
N LEU A 427 -4.18 -24.66 -4.29
CA LEU A 427 -4.17 -24.47 -2.84
C LEU A 427 -2.88 -25.00 -2.24
N VAL A 428 -2.32 -24.30 -1.28
CA VAL A 428 -1.10 -24.72 -0.59
C VAL A 428 -1.41 -25.95 0.28
N PRO A 429 -0.73 -27.10 0.08
CA PRO A 429 -0.99 -28.30 0.86
C PRO A 429 -0.43 -28.16 2.28
N GLU A 430 -0.97 -28.97 3.21
CA GLU A 430 -0.50 -29.00 4.61
C GLU A 430 1.00 -29.37 4.71
N ILE A 431 1.47 -30.25 3.85
CA ILE A 431 2.88 -30.64 3.76
C ILE A 431 3.40 -30.17 2.39
N LEU A 432 4.18 -29.11 2.39
CA LEU A 432 4.80 -28.58 1.18
C LEU A 432 5.88 -29.53 0.64
N PRO A 433 5.82 -29.90 -0.65
CA PRO A 433 6.95 -30.56 -1.31
C PRO A 433 8.21 -29.66 -1.26
N LYS A 434 9.39 -30.26 -1.13
CA LYS A 434 10.66 -29.51 -1.12
C LYS A 434 10.91 -28.69 -2.40
N SER A 435 10.32 -29.13 -3.51
CA SER A 435 10.38 -28.42 -4.80
C SER A 435 9.26 -27.39 -5.00
N ALA A 436 8.48 -27.09 -3.95
CA ALA A 436 7.36 -26.16 -4.06
C ALA A 436 7.82 -24.71 -4.30
N LEU A 437 7.07 -24.02 -5.12
CA LEU A 437 7.06 -22.57 -5.24
C LEU A 437 5.71 -22.06 -4.75
N VAL A 438 5.70 -21.19 -3.75
CA VAL A 438 4.48 -20.52 -3.30
C VAL A 438 4.48 -19.11 -3.89
N ILE A 439 3.38 -18.75 -4.54
CA ILE A 439 3.24 -17.50 -5.30
C ILE A 439 2.21 -16.62 -4.62
N ALA A 440 2.63 -15.46 -4.16
CA ALA A 440 1.72 -14.41 -3.71
C ALA A 440 1.46 -13.46 -4.88
N SER A 441 0.23 -13.53 -5.38
CA SER A 441 -0.22 -12.75 -6.54
C SER A 441 -0.69 -11.37 -6.11
N ASN A 442 -0.14 -10.35 -6.75
CA ASN A 442 -0.38 -8.94 -6.41
C ASN A 442 -0.51 -8.09 -7.70
N GLY A 443 -1.50 -8.31 -8.52
CA GLY A 443 -1.68 -7.50 -9.72
C GLY A 443 -0.45 -7.49 -10.64
N GLY A 444 0.15 -6.32 -10.86
CA GLY A 444 1.30 -6.12 -11.75
C GLY A 444 2.63 -6.69 -11.27
N THR A 445 2.74 -7.17 -10.03
CA THR A 445 3.93 -7.82 -9.46
C THR A 445 3.53 -9.11 -8.74
N GLU A 446 4.40 -10.12 -8.77
CA GLU A 446 4.23 -11.32 -7.96
C GLU A 446 5.48 -11.68 -7.18
N TYR A 447 5.27 -12.30 -6.03
CA TYR A 447 6.31 -12.82 -5.17
C TYR A 447 6.34 -14.34 -5.22
N LEU A 448 7.52 -14.92 -5.42
CA LEU A 448 7.72 -16.35 -5.40
C LEU A 448 8.61 -16.71 -4.22
N TYR A 449 8.13 -17.64 -3.40
CA TYR A 449 8.80 -18.17 -2.23
C TYR A 449 9.18 -19.63 -2.48
N GLN A 450 10.42 -19.98 -2.17
CA GLN A 450 10.90 -21.35 -2.21
C GLN A 450 11.38 -21.76 -0.80
N PRO A 451 10.60 -22.54 -0.05
CA PRO A 451 10.83 -22.77 1.39
C PRO A 451 12.20 -23.35 1.75
N GLU A 452 12.78 -24.19 0.89
CA GLU A 452 14.12 -24.80 1.09
C GLU A 452 15.26 -23.93 0.55
N HIS A 453 14.95 -22.82 -0.10
CA HIS A 453 15.91 -21.92 -0.75
C HIS A 453 16.85 -22.63 -1.74
N ASP A 454 16.33 -23.58 -2.51
CA ASP A 454 17.10 -24.34 -3.50
C ASP A 454 17.56 -23.45 -4.67
N ALA A 455 18.84 -23.13 -4.68
CA ALA A 455 19.44 -22.25 -5.71
C ALA A 455 19.35 -22.84 -7.14
N ALA A 456 19.30 -24.16 -7.31
CA ALA A 456 19.15 -24.76 -8.63
C ALA A 456 17.72 -24.59 -9.15
N LEU A 457 16.74 -24.77 -8.27
CA LEU A 457 15.34 -24.53 -8.59
C LEU A 457 15.09 -23.05 -8.89
N ILE A 458 15.62 -22.14 -8.09
CA ILE A 458 15.52 -20.69 -8.34
C ILE A 458 16.09 -20.33 -9.72
N LYS A 459 17.29 -20.79 -10.07
CA LYS A 459 17.87 -20.54 -11.39
C LYS A 459 17.03 -21.10 -12.54
N ARG A 460 16.45 -22.28 -12.36
CA ARG A 460 15.56 -22.89 -13.35
C ARG A 460 14.25 -22.08 -13.48
N THR A 461 13.68 -21.63 -12.38
CA THR A 461 12.48 -20.78 -12.36
C THR A 461 12.75 -19.44 -13.04
N VAL A 462 13.85 -18.76 -12.70
CA VAL A 462 14.25 -17.50 -13.35
C VAL A 462 14.41 -17.70 -14.85
N ARG A 463 15.06 -18.79 -15.29
CA ARG A 463 15.22 -19.09 -16.71
C ARG A 463 13.90 -19.27 -17.45
N PHE A 464 12.91 -19.91 -16.79
CA PHE A 464 11.55 -20.03 -17.32
C PHE A 464 10.90 -18.66 -17.46
N LEU A 465 10.93 -17.84 -16.40
CA LEU A 465 10.34 -16.51 -16.40
C LEU A 465 10.91 -15.62 -17.50
N GLN A 466 12.24 -15.60 -17.65
CA GLN A 466 12.94 -14.85 -18.70
C GLN A 466 12.53 -15.24 -20.13
N SER A 467 12.00 -16.45 -20.30
CA SER A 467 11.53 -16.93 -21.61
C SER A 467 10.08 -16.51 -21.92
N ARG A 468 9.42 -15.73 -21.06
CA ARG A 468 8.00 -15.35 -21.21
C ARG A 468 7.85 -13.88 -21.60
N GLU A 469 7.00 -13.60 -22.59
CA GLU A 469 6.78 -12.23 -23.08
C GLU A 469 6.19 -11.30 -22.02
N TYR A 470 5.39 -11.85 -21.12
CA TYR A 470 4.68 -11.09 -20.10
C TYR A 470 5.54 -10.70 -18.88
N ILE A 471 6.79 -11.12 -18.82
CA ILE A 471 7.70 -10.72 -17.73
C ILE A 471 8.43 -9.43 -18.10
N GLY A 472 8.31 -8.41 -17.28
CA GLY A 472 8.93 -7.10 -17.44
C GLY A 472 10.29 -6.98 -16.76
N ALA A 473 10.37 -7.34 -15.48
CA ALA A 473 11.62 -7.30 -14.69
C ALA A 473 11.65 -8.45 -13.69
N ILE A 474 12.87 -8.85 -13.28
CA ILE A 474 13.08 -9.93 -12.31
C ILE A 474 14.11 -9.50 -11.28
N PHE A 475 13.71 -9.50 -10.01
CA PHE A 475 14.58 -9.25 -8.88
C PHE A 475 14.71 -10.54 -8.06
N VAL A 476 15.91 -10.81 -7.56
CA VAL A 476 16.20 -12.07 -6.86
C VAL A 476 16.85 -11.75 -5.51
N ALA A 477 16.48 -12.50 -4.47
CA ALA A 477 17.06 -12.35 -3.15
C ALA A 477 18.59 -12.50 -3.21
N LYS A 478 19.31 -11.66 -2.50
CA LYS A 478 20.78 -11.55 -2.50
C LYS A 478 21.52 -12.88 -2.23
N ARG A 479 20.86 -13.79 -1.49
CA ARG A 479 21.42 -15.11 -1.16
C ARG A 479 21.76 -15.98 -2.38
N TYR A 480 21.19 -15.71 -3.55
CA TYR A 480 21.42 -16.50 -4.77
C TYR A 480 22.53 -15.96 -5.66
N GLY A 481 23.13 -14.81 -5.30
CA GLY A 481 24.18 -14.15 -6.07
C GLY A 481 23.68 -13.63 -7.42
N ASP A 482 24.62 -13.34 -8.32
CA ASP A 482 24.30 -12.82 -9.65
C ASP A 482 23.74 -13.92 -10.55
N ILE A 483 22.52 -13.72 -11.04
CA ILE A 483 21.89 -14.53 -12.08
C ILE A 483 21.79 -13.65 -13.34
N PRO A 484 22.25 -14.06 -14.53
CA PRO A 484 22.14 -13.27 -15.74
C PRO A 484 20.70 -12.84 -16.03
N GLY A 485 20.49 -11.59 -16.42
CA GLY A 485 19.16 -11.03 -16.68
C GLY A 485 18.33 -10.74 -15.41
N THR A 486 18.96 -10.64 -14.23
CA THR A 486 18.27 -10.25 -12.98
C THR A 486 19.04 -9.16 -12.23
N LEU A 487 18.35 -8.43 -11.39
CA LEU A 487 18.92 -7.55 -10.37
C LEU A 487 18.67 -8.10 -8.95
N PRO A 488 19.54 -7.80 -7.97
CA PRO A 488 19.26 -8.12 -6.59
C PRO A 488 18.02 -7.34 -6.09
N ALA A 489 17.17 -7.96 -5.25
CA ALA A 489 16.03 -7.31 -4.61
C ALA A 489 16.45 -6.07 -3.78
N GLU A 490 17.68 -6.06 -3.25
CA GLU A 490 18.28 -4.91 -2.57
C GLU A 490 18.34 -3.64 -3.44
N SER A 491 18.52 -3.79 -4.76
CA SER A 491 18.65 -2.65 -5.69
C SER A 491 17.35 -1.83 -5.84
N VAL A 492 16.23 -2.41 -5.45
CA VAL A 492 14.90 -1.78 -5.43
C VAL A 492 14.29 -1.76 -4.03
N HIS A 493 15.14 -1.84 -2.99
CA HIS A 493 14.76 -1.77 -1.57
C HIS A 493 13.75 -2.84 -1.11
N LEU A 494 13.79 -4.04 -1.71
CA LEU A 494 12.89 -5.16 -1.39
C LEU A 494 13.59 -6.33 -0.70
N GLU A 495 14.86 -6.21 -0.34
CA GLU A 495 15.57 -7.28 0.37
C GLU A 495 15.19 -7.31 1.85
N ASN A 496 14.73 -8.47 2.31
CA ASN A 496 14.63 -8.83 3.73
C ASN A 496 14.96 -10.31 3.88
N ALA A 497 15.97 -10.63 4.65
CA ALA A 497 16.49 -12.00 4.74
C ALA A 497 15.53 -12.97 5.46
N ALA A 498 14.64 -12.44 6.32
CA ALA A 498 13.74 -13.24 7.16
C ALA A 498 12.35 -13.42 6.53
N ARG A 499 11.80 -12.37 5.90
CA ARG A 499 10.41 -12.33 5.43
C ARG A 499 10.29 -12.17 3.91
N GLY A 500 11.39 -11.84 3.23
CA GLY A 500 11.39 -11.51 1.82
C GLY A 500 11.19 -12.70 0.89
N PRO A 501 10.58 -12.48 -0.28
CA PRO A 501 10.46 -13.48 -1.33
C PRO A 501 11.84 -13.83 -1.94
N ASP A 502 11.93 -15.00 -2.55
CA ASP A 502 13.14 -15.44 -3.24
C ASP A 502 13.26 -14.85 -4.64
N ILE A 503 12.13 -14.67 -5.34
CA ILE A 503 12.04 -14.00 -6.64
C ILE A 503 10.88 -13.01 -6.60
N ILE A 504 11.10 -11.85 -7.18
CA ILE A 504 10.09 -10.82 -7.40
C ILE A 504 10.03 -10.57 -8.90
N ILE A 505 8.86 -10.60 -9.47
CA ILE A 505 8.66 -10.24 -10.88
C ILE A 505 7.77 -9.00 -10.97
N SER A 506 8.09 -8.11 -11.89
CA SER A 506 7.14 -7.15 -12.44
C SER A 506 6.70 -7.64 -13.80
N TYR A 507 5.40 -7.61 -14.05
CA TYR A 507 4.88 -7.89 -15.38
C TYR A 507 5.27 -6.81 -16.39
N ALA A 508 5.20 -7.17 -17.66
CA ALA A 508 5.43 -6.24 -18.76
C ALA A 508 4.22 -5.31 -18.95
N TRP A 509 4.49 -4.12 -19.42
CA TRP A 509 3.53 -3.04 -19.59
C TRP A 509 3.78 -2.26 -20.90
N ASP A 510 2.79 -1.49 -21.34
CA ASP A 510 2.88 -0.53 -22.43
C ASP A 510 2.26 0.81 -21.97
N ALA A 511 3.13 1.79 -21.72
CA ALA A 511 2.72 3.11 -21.23
C ALA A 511 2.09 3.98 -22.32
N ASP A 512 2.23 3.64 -23.60
CA ASP A 512 1.74 4.42 -24.73
C ASP A 512 0.39 3.93 -25.26
N ALA A 513 0.01 2.68 -24.96
CA ALA A 513 -1.30 2.15 -25.33
C ALA A 513 -2.42 2.96 -24.67
N VAL A 514 -3.46 3.29 -25.43
CA VAL A 514 -4.56 4.15 -25.00
C VAL A 514 -5.87 3.36 -24.98
N ILE A 515 -6.53 3.34 -23.81
CA ILE A 515 -7.86 2.77 -23.62
C ILE A 515 -8.74 3.84 -22.95
N GLN A 516 -9.93 4.07 -23.48
CA GLN A 516 -10.90 5.05 -22.96
C GLN A 516 -10.31 6.46 -22.72
N GLY A 517 -9.36 6.86 -23.58
CA GLY A 517 -8.71 8.18 -23.50
C GLY A 517 -7.51 8.27 -22.56
N TYR A 518 -7.21 7.23 -21.81
CA TYR A 518 -6.07 7.20 -20.86
C TYR A 518 -4.97 6.26 -21.35
N ARG A 519 -3.72 6.65 -21.11
CA ARG A 519 -2.55 5.83 -21.40
C ARG A 519 -2.33 4.77 -20.33
N GLY A 520 -1.69 3.67 -20.72
CA GLY A 520 -1.20 2.62 -19.83
C GLY A 520 -2.02 1.34 -19.92
N THR A 521 -1.31 0.27 -20.33
CA THR A 521 -1.79 -1.11 -20.20
C THR A 521 -0.68 -1.96 -19.60
N GLU A 522 -1.06 -3.04 -18.93
CA GLU A 522 -0.11 -3.99 -18.37
C GLU A 522 -0.66 -5.41 -18.37
N TYR A 523 0.23 -6.37 -18.11
CA TYR A 523 -0.14 -7.71 -17.70
C TYR A 523 -0.22 -7.75 -16.17
N ALA A 524 -1.15 -8.53 -15.65
CA ALA A 524 -1.36 -8.64 -14.22
C ALA A 524 -1.86 -10.03 -13.80
N SER A 525 -1.83 -10.32 -12.53
CA SER A 525 -2.32 -11.59 -11.98
C SER A 525 -3.86 -11.70 -11.98
N GLN A 526 -4.58 -10.59 -12.11
CA GLN A 526 -6.04 -10.54 -12.04
C GLN A 526 -6.69 -10.70 -13.42
N ALA A 527 -7.42 -11.78 -13.63
CA ALA A 527 -8.04 -12.08 -14.91
C ALA A 527 -9.45 -11.49 -15.09
N ASN A 528 -10.16 -11.21 -14.00
CA ASN A 528 -11.57 -10.78 -14.02
C ASN A 528 -11.74 -9.28 -13.88
N GLU A 529 -10.69 -8.54 -13.67
CA GLU A 529 -10.66 -7.09 -13.55
C GLU A 529 -10.36 -6.40 -14.87
N ARG A 530 -10.53 -5.09 -14.94
CA ARG A 530 -10.36 -4.27 -16.12
C ARG A 530 -9.21 -3.31 -16.03
N GLY A 531 -8.88 -2.93 -14.81
CA GLY A 531 -7.71 -2.20 -14.47
C GLY A 531 -6.96 -2.88 -13.33
N GLU A 532 -5.68 -2.62 -13.22
CA GLU A 532 -4.80 -3.15 -12.18
C GLU A 532 -3.60 -2.21 -12.03
N HIS A 533 -2.83 -2.47 -11.01
CA HIS A 533 -1.61 -1.76 -10.67
C HIS A 533 -0.60 -2.72 -10.05
N GLY A 534 0.52 -2.21 -9.60
CA GLY A 534 1.53 -3.03 -8.93
C GLY A 534 2.75 -3.32 -9.79
N SER A 535 2.70 -3.01 -11.07
CA SER A 535 3.84 -3.17 -11.97
C SER A 535 4.88 -2.06 -11.78
N PHE A 536 6.01 -2.20 -12.47
CA PHE A 536 6.99 -1.13 -12.59
C PHE A 536 6.73 -0.23 -13.80
N SER A 537 5.48 -0.11 -14.20
CA SER A 537 5.01 0.84 -15.22
C SER A 537 5.18 2.28 -14.72
N PRO A 538 5.62 3.22 -15.55
CA PRO A 538 5.63 4.63 -15.17
C PRO A 538 4.23 5.17 -14.89
N ILE A 539 3.18 4.52 -15.38
CA ILE A 539 1.79 4.88 -15.11
C ILE A 539 1.40 4.53 -13.66
N ASP A 540 1.84 3.38 -13.16
CA ASP A 540 1.57 2.96 -11.79
C ASP A 540 2.47 3.67 -10.77
N VAL A 541 3.70 3.96 -11.19
CA VAL A 541 4.71 4.61 -10.34
C VAL A 541 4.39 6.08 -10.11
N HIS A 542 4.05 6.84 -11.18
CA HIS A 542 3.77 8.28 -11.02
C HIS A 542 2.33 8.50 -10.52
N ASN A 543 2.22 9.06 -9.35
CA ASN A 543 0.96 9.27 -8.65
C ASN A 543 0.78 10.72 -8.16
N THR A 544 -0.42 11.02 -7.66
CA THR A 544 -0.77 12.38 -7.23
C THR A 544 -0.20 12.69 -5.85
N LEU A 545 0.44 13.85 -5.69
CA LEU A 545 0.75 14.47 -4.40
C LEU A 545 0.52 15.98 -4.49
N LEU A 546 -0.34 16.49 -3.62
CA LEU A 546 -0.72 17.88 -3.49
C LEU A 546 -0.78 18.26 -2.01
N ALA A 547 -0.47 19.50 -1.64
CA ALA A 547 -0.58 19.91 -0.26
C ALA A 547 -0.97 21.40 -0.16
N ALA A 548 -1.85 21.72 0.79
CA ALA A 548 -2.22 23.10 1.06
C ALA A 548 -2.47 23.32 2.55
N GLY A 549 -2.07 24.47 3.05
CA GLY A 549 -2.24 24.88 4.43
C GLY A 549 -1.11 25.80 4.89
N PRO A 550 -1.08 26.18 6.16
CA PRO A 550 -0.08 27.13 6.68
C PRO A 550 1.36 26.62 6.65
N GLY A 551 1.56 25.29 6.61
CA GLY A 551 2.88 24.66 6.57
C GLY A 551 3.49 24.57 5.18
N PHE A 552 2.73 24.84 4.11
CA PHE A 552 3.17 24.72 2.72
C PHE A 552 3.25 26.05 2.00
N GLN A 553 4.09 26.14 0.98
CA GLN A 553 4.13 27.29 0.08
C GLN A 553 2.85 27.38 -0.75
N GLN A 554 2.42 28.61 -1.06
CA GLN A 554 1.23 28.86 -1.85
C GLN A 554 1.58 29.02 -3.33
N GLY A 555 0.79 28.39 -4.21
CA GLY A 555 0.99 28.47 -5.66
C GLY A 555 2.35 27.94 -6.09
N PHE A 556 2.91 26.96 -5.38
CA PHE A 556 4.22 26.40 -5.64
C PHE A 556 4.10 25.11 -6.48
N SER A 557 4.88 25.04 -7.54
CA SER A 557 5.03 23.82 -8.34
C SER A 557 6.43 23.27 -8.07
N ASP A 558 6.50 22.06 -7.52
CA ASP A 558 7.75 21.40 -7.18
C ASP A 558 8.20 20.48 -8.32
N PRO A 559 9.31 20.84 -9.02
CA PRO A 559 9.84 20.04 -10.10
C PRO A 559 10.79 18.93 -9.65
N LEU A 560 11.12 18.86 -8.34
CA LEU A 560 12.01 17.83 -7.81
C LEU A 560 11.30 16.49 -7.68
N PRO A 561 12.03 15.38 -7.83
CA PRO A 561 11.45 14.07 -7.53
C PRO A 561 11.08 13.99 -6.05
N SER A 562 9.90 13.50 -5.80
CA SER A 562 9.36 13.15 -4.48
C SER A 562 8.79 11.74 -4.52
N GLY A 563 8.49 11.19 -3.37
CA GLY A 563 7.93 9.86 -3.29
C GLY A 563 7.06 9.65 -2.06
N ASN A 564 6.26 8.59 -2.07
CA ASN A 564 5.40 8.24 -0.95
C ASN A 564 6.18 8.00 0.36
N VAL A 565 7.43 7.57 0.26
CA VAL A 565 8.36 7.47 1.41
C VAL A 565 8.68 8.82 2.06
N ASP A 566 8.46 9.94 1.36
CA ASP A 566 8.75 11.30 1.85
C ASP A 566 7.59 11.89 2.65
N VAL A 567 6.40 11.30 2.56
CA VAL A 567 5.19 11.83 3.21
C VAL A 567 5.33 11.83 4.74
N ALA A 568 5.69 10.68 5.33
CA ALA A 568 5.88 10.60 6.78
C ALA A 568 6.98 11.53 7.32
N PRO A 569 8.20 11.60 6.73
CA PRO A 569 9.20 12.58 7.14
C PRO A 569 8.76 14.04 6.99
N THR A 570 7.94 14.36 5.98
CA THR A 570 7.39 15.70 5.76
C THR A 570 6.40 16.07 6.86
N ILE A 571 5.47 15.17 7.17
CA ILE A 571 4.51 15.34 8.28
C ILE A 571 5.26 15.42 9.62
N ALA A 572 6.27 14.59 9.83
CA ALA A 572 7.09 14.64 11.04
C ALA A 572 7.77 16.01 11.19
N ALA A 573 8.29 16.59 10.10
CA ALA A 573 8.89 17.93 10.14
C ALA A 573 7.87 19.01 10.49
N LEU A 574 6.65 18.95 9.93
CA LEU A 574 5.56 19.88 10.24
C LEU A 574 5.12 19.82 11.71
N LEU A 575 5.09 18.62 12.28
CA LEU A 575 4.67 18.38 13.68
C LEU A 575 5.84 18.44 14.69
N GLY A 576 7.06 18.72 14.23
CA GLY A 576 8.25 18.75 15.10
C GLY A 576 8.65 17.39 15.65
N LEU A 577 8.31 16.31 14.95
CA LEU A 577 8.62 14.93 15.31
C LEU A 577 9.94 14.46 14.65
N SER A 578 10.47 13.34 15.13
CA SER A 578 11.67 12.70 14.58
C SER A 578 11.36 11.27 14.14
N LEU A 579 11.71 10.95 12.90
CA LEU A 579 11.67 9.61 12.31
C LEU A 579 13.08 9.22 11.85
N PRO A 580 13.99 8.88 12.74
CA PRO A 580 15.42 8.71 12.42
C PRO A 580 15.73 7.51 11.51
N LYS A 581 14.81 6.57 11.38
CA LYS A 581 14.93 5.39 10.53
C LYS A 581 14.21 5.53 9.20
N ALA A 582 13.50 6.64 8.95
CA ALA A 582 12.89 6.89 7.66
C ALA A 582 13.96 6.96 6.56
N GLN A 583 13.65 6.40 5.41
CA GLN A 583 14.52 6.41 4.23
C GLN A 583 14.18 7.54 3.26
N GLY A 584 12.95 8.04 3.34
CA GLY A 584 12.52 9.26 2.66
C GLY A 584 13.06 10.54 3.32
N ARG A 585 12.77 11.68 2.71
CA ARG A 585 13.17 13.01 3.17
C ARG A 585 11.96 13.89 3.47
N ALA A 586 12.11 14.89 4.31
CA ALA A 586 11.13 15.96 4.36
C ALA A 586 11.22 16.83 3.09
N LEU A 587 10.09 17.11 2.44
CA LEU A 587 9.97 17.90 1.22
C LEU A 587 10.07 19.40 1.53
N ARG A 588 11.23 19.81 2.06
CA ARG A 588 11.46 21.15 2.62
C ARG A 588 11.35 22.26 1.59
N GLU A 589 11.58 21.96 0.33
CA GLU A 589 11.41 22.87 -0.80
C GLU A 589 9.97 23.35 -0.98
N ALA A 590 9.00 22.55 -0.55
CA ALA A 590 7.58 22.91 -0.59
C ALA A 590 7.05 23.45 0.75
N LEU A 591 7.84 23.36 1.84
CA LEU A 591 7.40 23.85 3.16
C LEU A 591 7.51 25.37 3.26
N ALA A 592 6.74 25.96 4.18
CA ALA A 592 6.73 27.38 4.46
C ALA A 592 7.62 27.77 5.65
N GLY A 593 7.96 29.04 5.73
CA GLY A 593 8.63 29.64 6.88
C GLY A 593 10.02 29.09 7.17
N ALA A 594 10.32 28.81 8.44
CA ALA A 594 11.65 28.36 8.88
C ALA A 594 12.01 26.93 8.45
N LEU A 595 11.05 26.14 7.99
CA LEU A 595 11.28 24.77 7.50
C LEU A 595 11.70 24.74 6.03
N MET A 596 11.46 25.82 5.29
CA MET A 596 11.70 25.94 3.87
C MET A 596 13.19 25.82 3.52
N ARG A 597 13.46 25.18 2.40
CA ARG A 597 14.77 25.05 1.78
C ARG A 597 14.69 25.37 0.29
N PRO A 598 15.62 26.16 -0.26
CA PRO A 598 15.56 26.51 -1.68
C PRO A 598 15.88 25.34 -2.60
N LEU A 599 15.25 25.31 -3.78
CA LEU A 599 15.46 24.28 -4.81
C LEU A 599 16.95 24.13 -5.22
N THR A 600 17.70 25.21 -5.14
CA THR A 600 19.15 25.25 -5.49
C THR A 600 20.04 24.37 -4.63
N ASP A 601 19.55 23.92 -3.49
CA ASP A 601 20.29 23.07 -2.55
C ASP A 601 20.24 21.58 -2.95
N TYR A 602 19.47 21.24 -3.97
CA TYR A 602 19.26 19.88 -4.43
C TYR A 602 19.89 19.65 -5.80
N GLN A 603 20.42 18.44 -6.01
CA GLN A 603 20.94 17.99 -7.29
C GLN A 603 20.26 16.69 -7.70
N VAL A 604 19.67 16.68 -8.89
CA VAL A 604 19.00 15.49 -9.45
C VAL A 604 19.84 14.91 -10.58
N LYS A 605 20.04 13.58 -10.53
CA LYS A 605 20.78 12.82 -11.54
C LYS A 605 19.93 11.65 -12.02
N PRO A 606 19.55 11.60 -13.30
CA PRO A 606 19.00 10.39 -13.89
C PRO A 606 20.02 9.26 -13.82
N THR A 607 19.58 8.09 -13.45
CA THR A 607 20.41 6.88 -13.29
C THR A 607 19.67 5.68 -13.88
N THR A 608 20.42 4.70 -14.38
CA THR A 608 19.86 3.44 -14.88
C THR A 608 20.58 2.28 -14.21
N LEU A 609 19.82 1.34 -13.68
CA LEU A 609 20.34 0.06 -13.21
C LEU A 609 20.02 -1.02 -14.25
N GLN A 610 20.98 -1.87 -14.54
CA GLN A 610 20.82 -3.00 -15.46
C GLN A 610 21.49 -4.24 -14.88
N PRO A 611 21.02 -5.45 -15.20
CA PRO A 611 21.73 -6.67 -14.93
C PRO A 611 23.17 -6.61 -15.48
N ARG A 612 24.10 -7.23 -14.77
CA ARG A 612 25.51 -7.25 -15.20
C ARG A 612 25.71 -7.96 -16.54
N GLN A 613 24.85 -8.91 -16.83
CA GLN A 613 24.85 -9.70 -18.07
C GLN A 613 23.40 -10.03 -18.43
N PRO A 614 23.02 -9.93 -19.71
CA PRO A 614 21.73 -10.41 -20.17
C PRO A 614 21.64 -11.93 -20.08
N ALA A 615 20.43 -12.46 -19.93
CA ALA A 615 20.17 -13.88 -20.14
C ALA A 615 20.13 -14.16 -21.64
N THR A 616 20.91 -15.12 -22.13
CA THR A 616 21.00 -15.46 -23.55
C THR A 616 20.65 -16.91 -23.84
N GLY A 617 20.46 -17.25 -25.11
CA GLY A 617 20.10 -18.59 -25.56
C GLY A 617 18.74 -19.03 -25.04
N LEU A 618 17.78 -18.11 -24.98
CA LEU A 618 16.39 -18.37 -24.58
C LEU A 618 15.57 -18.83 -25.80
N THR A 619 14.60 -19.68 -25.54
CA THR A 619 13.49 -19.93 -26.47
C THR A 619 12.28 -19.18 -25.90
N MET A 620 12.04 -17.99 -26.43
CA MET A 620 11.00 -17.12 -25.91
C MET A 620 9.64 -17.47 -26.49
N GLN A 621 8.62 -17.39 -25.68
CA GLN A 621 7.25 -17.77 -26.02
C GLN A 621 6.24 -16.76 -25.51
N ARG A 622 5.18 -16.59 -26.28
CA ARG A 622 3.95 -15.97 -25.83
C ARG A 622 3.16 -16.92 -24.94
N ILE A 623 2.12 -16.39 -24.28
CA ILE A 623 1.29 -17.21 -23.41
C ILE A 623 0.54 -18.31 -24.19
N ASP A 624 0.21 -18.05 -25.46
CA ASP A 624 -0.43 -19.04 -26.34
C ASP A 624 0.55 -20.12 -26.86
N GLY A 625 1.82 -20.07 -26.42
CA GLY A 625 2.88 -21.00 -26.81
C GLY A 625 3.55 -20.66 -28.14
N SER A 626 3.11 -19.64 -28.86
CA SER A 626 3.77 -19.22 -30.11
C SER A 626 5.17 -18.64 -29.81
N ALA A 627 6.11 -18.86 -30.72
CA ALA A 627 7.49 -18.42 -30.56
C ALA A 627 7.63 -16.90 -30.77
N LEU A 628 8.53 -16.30 -29.98
CA LEU A 628 9.07 -14.97 -30.22
C LEU A 628 10.44 -15.11 -30.88
N SER A 629 10.79 -14.14 -31.72
CA SER A 629 12.10 -14.14 -32.43
C SER A 629 13.27 -13.80 -31.50
N ALA A 630 13.03 -13.10 -30.38
CA ALA A 630 14.05 -12.76 -29.41
C ALA A 630 14.65 -14.00 -28.73
N THR A 631 15.95 -13.99 -28.49
CA THR A 631 16.71 -15.08 -27.86
C THR A 631 17.42 -14.65 -26.56
N SER A 632 17.25 -13.39 -26.16
CA SER A 632 17.83 -12.85 -24.93
C SER A 632 16.78 -12.04 -24.16
N PHE A 633 17.00 -11.95 -22.85
CA PHE A 633 16.22 -11.14 -21.93
C PHE A 633 17.14 -10.29 -21.08
N ASP A 634 16.85 -9.03 -21.02
CA ASP A 634 17.43 -8.06 -20.10
C ASP A 634 16.33 -7.05 -19.71
N PHE A 635 16.61 -6.17 -18.75
CA PHE A 635 15.73 -5.05 -18.43
C PHE A 635 16.53 -3.90 -17.82
N ALA A 636 15.92 -2.72 -17.83
CA ALA A 636 16.49 -1.54 -17.22
C ALA A 636 15.53 -0.94 -16.19
N VAL A 637 16.06 -0.60 -15.02
CA VAL A 637 15.37 0.23 -14.02
C VAL A 637 15.85 1.66 -14.19
N LYS A 638 14.97 2.56 -14.58
CA LYS A 638 15.23 4.00 -14.63
C LYS A 638 14.84 4.62 -13.31
N LEU A 639 15.68 5.51 -12.80
CA LEU A 639 15.47 6.18 -11.53
C LEU A 639 16.13 7.56 -11.53
N LYS A 640 15.73 8.38 -10.58
CA LYS A 640 16.34 9.66 -10.24
C LYS A 640 17.02 9.56 -8.89
N GLN A 641 18.27 9.97 -8.82
CA GLN A 641 19.00 10.15 -7.58
C GLN A 641 18.98 11.64 -7.23
N LEU A 642 18.52 11.97 -6.03
CA LEU A 642 18.50 13.33 -5.51
C LEU A 642 19.52 13.45 -4.37
N ASP A 643 20.47 14.35 -4.53
CA ASP A 643 21.53 14.60 -3.56
C ASP A 643 21.33 15.94 -2.85
N ALA A 644 21.39 15.94 -1.51
CA ALA A 644 21.44 17.14 -0.67
C ALA A 644 22.05 16.81 0.70
N ASP A 645 22.80 17.75 1.31
CA ASP A 645 23.42 17.61 2.65
C ASP A 645 24.28 16.34 2.83
N GLY A 646 24.93 15.88 1.78
CA GLY A 646 25.73 14.65 1.81
C GLY A 646 24.90 13.37 1.96
N LYS A 647 23.59 13.46 1.74
CA LYS A 647 22.65 12.34 1.65
C LYS A 647 22.18 12.20 0.21
N SER A 648 21.76 10.99 -0.12
CA SER A 648 21.20 10.65 -1.41
C SER A 648 19.90 9.87 -1.24
N TRP A 649 18.89 10.22 -2.03
CA TRP A 649 17.61 9.53 -2.08
C TRP A 649 17.35 9.04 -3.50
N THR A 650 16.64 7.94 -3.60
CA THR A 650 16.35 7.26 -4.86
C THR A 650 14.86 7.25 -5.14
N TYR A 651 14.48 7.65 -6.36
CA TYR A 651 13.12 7.64 -6.86
C TYR A 651 13.08 6.82 -8.14
N PHE A 652 12.31 5.73 -8.13
CA PHE A 652 12.24 4.79 -9.25
C PHE A 652 11.17 5.25 -10.24
N ASP A 653 11.53 5.48 -11.49
CA ASP A 653 10.59 5.90 -12.53
C ASP A 653 9.89 4.72 -13.19
N GLN A 654 10.63 3.68 -13.55
CA GLN A 654 10.10 2.50 -14.24
C GLN A 654 11.12 1.37 -14.31
N ALA A 655 10.63 0.14 -14.55
CA ALA A 655 11.46 -0.94 -15.04
C ALA A 655 10.75 -1.66 -16.19
N GLY A 656 11.44 -1.86 -17.30
CA GLY A 656 10.90 -2.49 -18.49
C GLY A 656 11.89 -3.39 -19.20
N PRO A 657 11.38 -4.40 -19.94
CA PRO A 657 12.20 -5.39 -20.57
C PRO A 657 12.91 -4.86 -21.82
N GLU A 658 14.12 -5.34 -22.01
CA GLU A 658 14.88 -5.23 -23.25
C GLU A 658 15.04 -6.63 -23.84
N ARG A 659 14.49 -6.88 -25.02
CA ARG A 659 14.53 -8.19 -25.70
C ARG A 659 15.20 -8.05 -27.07
N HIS A 660 16.20 -8.89 -27.32
CA HIS A 660 17.01 -8.84 -28.53
C HIS A 660 17.11 -10.21 -29.22
#